data_a897bb6b43bacf895c53efb8a17860cd
#
_entry.id   a897bb6b43bacf895c53efb8a17860cd
#
_cell.length_a   1.000
_cell.length_b   1.000
_cell.length_c   1.000
_cell.angle_alpha   90.00
_cell.angle_beta   90.00
_cell.angle_gamma   90.00
#
_symmetry.space_group_name_H-M   'P 1'
#
loop_
_entity.id
_entity.type
_entity.pdbx_description
1 polymer ?
#
loop_
_entity_poly.entity_id
_entity_poly.type
_entity_poly.pdbx_seq_one_letter_code
_entity_poly.pdbx_strand_id
1 'polypeptide(L)'
;MATDNPPGLDYRQLGLICGIEIHQQLDTACKLFCGCPTAHREVEDSNFEFFRYLRPSRSELGEIDRAALEEVLVSRKFHYKCYDTTCLVEADEEPPSQINPEALEISLVIARLLSMQIVDEVCTMRKMVIDGSNTSGFQRTAYIGSKGSIQTNQGPVGIDILCLEEEAARIIEDRGDSLVYSLDRLGIPLVEIGTAPDIISPAHAREVASYLGMILRSTGRVKRGLGTIRQDVNVSIKGGARVEIKGVQALNLVDKIVELEALRQHGLLQIKEELIRRGAAVDDTVFDVTSLFSQTDSKVLARSIKKGGVVLACRLAGFAGLVGREVQPGRRLGSEMSDRAKRAGVGGIFHSDELPAYGVTAAEVESVRVQLQAGKEYAVIMVTGPEDRARKAMDAVLVRAREAMELVPEETRRALPDGCSEYMRPLPGSARMYPETDVPSVAINEQTLEGLELPELFRARSERFGRDYGLNSELARVMAASPNYQLFEEIVSHIQLSPSIAVRALETIPIELARDGVDISALSDNHFKDALGLVAEGRIAKEGLAELFRALAERPDRSAADTAAAAGLAGVDEAEVAKIVQAIVADKMDLVRSKGERAAAPLMGLVMKELRGKADGALVSAILKKEINNILSE
;
A
#
# COMPACT_ATOMS: atom_id res chain seq x y z
N MET A 1 21.19 -3.67 -8.31
CA MET A 1 21.40 -5.06 -7.91
C MET A 1 20.37 -5.87 -8.66
N ALA A 2 20.79 -6.78 -9.52
CA ALA A 2 19.90 -7.65 -10.28
C ALA A 2 19.15 -8.55 -9.29
N THR A 3 17.82 -8.52 -9.34
CA THR A 3 16.98 -9.45 -8.60
C THR A 3 17.13 -10.81 -9.27
N ASP A 4 17.65 -11.79 -8.52
CA ASP A 4 17.61 -13.20 -8.90
C ASP A 4 16.12 -13.59 -9.03
N ASN A 5 15.61 -13.54 -10.27
CA ASN A 5 14.33 -14.15 -10.60
C ASN A 5 14.49 -15.68 -10.42
N PRO A 6 13.54 -16.37 -9.77
CA PRO A 6 13.45 -17.80 -9.88
C PRO A 6 13.37 -18.17 -11.39
N PRO A 7 13.90 -19.31 -11.85
CA PRO A 7 14.04 -19.64 -13.26
C PRO A 7 12.69 -19.43 -13.97
N GLY A 8 12.68 -18.49 -14.89
CA GLY A 8 11.57 -17.73 -15.45
C GLY A 8 10.30 -18.51 -15.72
N LEU A 9 9.27 -18.23 -14.96
CA LEU A 9 7.89 -18.55 -15.33
C LEU A 9 7.53 -17.73 -16.58
N ASP A 10 7.14 -18.39 -17.63
CA ASP A 10 6.55 -17.72 -18.79
C ASP A 10 5.08 -17.41 -18.49
N TYR A 11 4.80 -16.18 -18.06
CA TYR A 11 3.46 -15.75 -17.67
C TYR A 11 2.45 -15.85 -18.83
N ARG A 12 2.88 -15.73 -20.08
CA ARG A 12 2.02 -15.92 -21.26
C ARG A 12 1.63 -17.39 -21.42
N GLN A 13 2.57 -18.32 -21.24
CA GLN A 13 2.27 -19.76 -21.26
C GLN A 13 1.38 -20.16 -20.09
N LEU A 14 1.59 -19.57 -18.92
CA LEU A 14 0.73 -19.77 -17.77
C LEU A 14 -0.68 -19.18 -17.97
N GLY A 15 -0.87 -18.32 -18.98
CA GLY A 15 -2.14 -17.62 -19.17
C GLY A 15 -2.49 -16.74 -17.97
N LEU A 16 -1.50 -16.01 -17.44
CA LEU A 16 -1.70 -15.06 -16.34
C LEU A 16 -2.69 -13.98 -16.75
N ILE A 17 -3.69 -13.80 -15.93
CA ILE A 17 -4.68 -12.73 -16.01
C ILE A 17 -4.75 -12.07 -14.62
N CYS A 18 -4.63 -10.74 -14.60
CA CYS A 18 -4.68 -9.99 -13.35
C CYS A 18 -5.53 -8.73 -13.53
N GLY A 19 -6.25 -8.34 -12.48
CA GLY A 19 -6.93 -7.08 -12.32
C GLY A 19 -6.55 -6.44 -10.97
N ILE A 20 -6.67 -5.13 -10.86
CA ILE A 20 -6.36 -4.37 -9.65
C ILE A 20 -7.58 -3.56 -9.25
N GLU A 21 -7.89 -3.56 -7.96
CA GLU A 21 -8.82 -2.64 -7.33
C GLU A 21 -8.04 -1.65 -6.49
N ILE A 22 -8.27 -0.34 -6.68
CA ILE A 22 -7.62 0.73 -5.93
C ILE A 22 -8.68 1.47 -5.13
N HIS A 23 -8.46 1.57 -3.83
CA HIS A 23 -9.27 2.36 -2.90
C HIS A 23 -8.46 3.57 -2.45
N GLN A 24 -8.95 4.79 -2.72
CA GLN A 24 -8.28 6.03 -2.36
C GLN A 24 -9.24 6.97 -1.64
N GLN A 25 -8.85 7.40 -0.43
CA GLN A 25 -9.58 8.43 0.31
C GLN A 25 -9.48 9.78 -0.41
N LEU A 26 -10.62 10.46 -0.53
CA LEU A 26 -10.69 11.82 -1.06
C LEU A 26 -10.40 12.84 0.05
N ASP A 27 -9.81 13.96 -0.34
CA ASP A 27 -9.52 15.07 0.56
C ASP A 27 -10.64 16.11 0.47
N THR A 28 -11.74 15.83 1.18
CA THR A 28 -12.93 16.69 1.28
C THR A 28 -13.05 17.29 2.67
N ALA A 29 -13.77 18.40 2.77
CA ALA A 29 -14.01 19.05 4.05
C ALA A 29 -14.86 18.15 4.99
N CYS A 30 -15.88 17.50 4.42
CA CYS A 30 -16.84 16.68 5.18
C CYS A 30 -16.87 15.25 4.65
N LYS A 31 -17.35 14.33 5.49
CA LYS A 31 -17.61 12.93 5.16
C LYS A 31 -18.69 12.77 4.09
N LEU A 32 -18.86 11.55 3.57
CA LEU A 32 -19.70 11.30 2.40
C LEU A 32 -21.19 11.53 2.64
N PHE A 33 -21.70 11.14 3.81
CA PHE A 33 -23.12 11.19 4.15
C PHE A 33 -23.44 11.95 5.45
N CYS A 34 -22.49 12.78 5.94
CA CYS A 34 -22.71 13.66 7.09
C CYS A 34 -21.79 14.89 7.05
N GLY A 35 -22.00 15.84 7.97
CA GLY A 35 -21.20 17.05 8.09
C GLY A 35 -19.91 16.90 8.91
N CYS A 36 -19.55 15.70 9.37
CA CYS A 36 -18.34 15.49 10.16
C CYS A 36 -17.07 15.71 9.33
N PRO A 37 -15.99 16.28 9.92
CA PRO A 37 -14.74 16.50 9.22
C PRO A 37 -14.04 15.17 8.90
N THR A 38 -13.28 15.12 7.81
CA THR A 38 -12.54 13.94 7.36
C THR A 38 -11.17 13.79 8.03
N ALA A 39 -10.98 14.35 9.22
CA ALA A 39 -9.73 14.30 9.96
C ALA A 39 -9.56 12.96 10.70
N HIS A 40 -8.36 12.39 10.63
CA HIS A 40 -8.01 11.20 11.42
C HIS A 40 -7.79 11.57 12.89
N ARG A 41 -8.01 10.60 13.79
CA ARG A 41 -7.80 10.76 15.23
C ARG A 41 -6.94 9.64 15.79
N GLU A 42 -6.22 9.91 16.86
CA GLU A 42 -5.52 8.88 17.60
C GLU A 42 -6.50 8.10 18.49
N VAL A 43 -6.13 6.88 18.85
CA VAL A 43 -7.02 5.98 19.62
C VAL A 43 -7.35 6.54 21.00
N GLU A 44 -6.43 7.30 21.56
CA GLU A 44 -6.51 7.93 22.88
C GLU A 44 -7.48 9.12 22.91
N ASP A 45 -7.78 9.73 21.75
CA ASP A 45 -8.70 10.86 21.62
C ASP A 45 -10.19 10.44 21.67
N SER A 46 -10.44 9.15 21.82
CA SER A 46 -11.80 8.62 21.90
C SER A 46 -12.56 9.17 23.11
N ASN A 47 -13.74 9.74 22.85
CA ASN A 47 -14.59 10.36 23.86
C ASN A 47 -15.83 9.52 24.24
N PHE A 48 -16.15 8.49 23.45
CA PHE A 48 -17.30 7.61 23.67
C PHE A 48 -17.06 6.23 23.06
N GLU A 49 -17.68 5.18 23.64
CA GLU A 49 -17.62 3.81 23.13
C GLU A 49 -19.00 3.16 23.22
N PHE A 50 -19.39 2.41 22.18
CA PHE A 50 -20.57 1.56 22.18
C PHE A 50 -20.26 0.21 21.54
N PHE A 51 -21.23 -0.73 21.55
CA PHE A 51 -21.04 -2.03 20.91
C PHE A 51 -22.27 -2.48 20.13
N ARG A 52 -22.05 -3.38 19.15
CA ARG A 52 -23.11 -4.01 18.37
C ARG A 52 -22.82 -5.50 18.10
N TYR A 53 -23.88 -6.22 17.78
CA TYR A 53 -23.87 -7.53 17.16
C TYR A 53 -24.49 -7.38 15.77
N LEU A 54 -23.73 -7.73 14.72
CA LEU A 54 -24.23 -7.64 13.35
C LEU A 54 -24.81 -8.97 12.92
N ARG A 55 -25.85 -8.91 12.08
CA ARG A 55 -26.50 -10.07 11.47
C ARG A 55 -26.60 -9.86 9.96
N PRO A 56 -26.38 -10.93 9.14
CA PRO A 56 -26.56 -10.80 7.70
C PRO A 56 -28.04 -10.62 7.38
N SER A 57 -28.33 -9.67 6.50
CA SER A 57 -29.63 -9.54 5.88
C SER A 57 -29.75 -10.54 4.72
N ARG A 58 -30.96 -10.96 4.41
CA ARG A 58 -31.24 -11.72 3.19
C ARG A 58 -31.38 -10.74 2.03
N SER A 59 -30.87 -11.11 0.84
CA SER A 59 -31.15 -10.39 -0.39
C SER A 59 -32.64 -10.43 -0.72
N GLU A 60 -33.11 -9.60 -1.65
CA GLU A 60 -34.49 -9.64 -2.16
C GLU A 60 -34.87 -11.01 -2.73
N LEU A 61 -33.90 -11.77 -3.22
CA LEU A 61 -34.09 -13.16 -3.69
C LEU A 61 -34.08 -14.20 -2.55
N GLY A 62 -33.95 -13.76 -1.29
CA GLY A 62 -33.91 -14.64 -0.12
C GLY A 62 -32.56 -15.31 0.14
N GLU A 63 -31.53 -15.01 -0.66
CA GLU A 63 -30.19 -15.56 -0.51
C GLU A 63 -29.37 -14.79 0.53
N ILE A 64 -28.46 -15.48 1.22
CA ILE A 64 -27.49 -14.88 2.12
C ILE A 64 -26.11 -15.05 1.49
N ASP A 65 -25.30 -13.99 1.50
CA ASP A 65 -23.94 -14.04 1.00
C ASP A 65 -23.07 -15.07 1.76
N ARG A 66 -22.29 -15.88 1.03
CA ARG A 66 -21.49 -16.99 1.60
C ARG A 66 -20.40 -16.47 2.56
N ALA A 67 -19.77 -15.33 2.24
CA ALA A 67 -18.78 -14.74 3.12
C ALA A 67 -19.42 -14.21 4.41
N ALA A 68 -20.65 -13.66 4.31
CA ALA A 68 -21.44 -13.23 5.45
C ALA A 68 -21.85 -14.41 6.34
N LEU A 69 -22.18 -15.56 5.77
CA LEU A 69 -22.49 -16.77 6.55
C LEU A 69 -21.30 -17.28 7.36
N GLU A 70 -20.09 -17.27 6.79
CA GLU A 70 -18.87 -17.67 7.52
C GLU A 70 -18.58 -16.73 8.70
N GLU A 71 -18.77 -15.42 8.53
CA GLU A 71 -18.54 -14.44 9.59
C GLU A 71 -19.55 -14.60 10.76
N VAL A 72 -20.79 -14.96 10.47
CA VAL A 72 -21.80 -15.27 11.50
C VAL A 72 -21.39 -16.45 12.39
N LEU A 73 -20.72 -17.47 11.82
CA LEU A 73 -20.27 -18.63 12.59
C LEU A 73 -19.26 -18.25 13.68
N VAL A 74 -18.58 -17.10 13.54
CA VAL A 74 -17.63 -16.61 14.53
C VAL A 74 -18.33 -15.88 15.69
N SER A 75 -19.53 -15.31 15.47
CA SER A 75 -20.39 -14.63 16.48
C SER A 75 -19.63 -13.67 17.40
N ARG A 76 -18.96 -12.68 16.82
CA ARG A 76 -18.17 -11.70 17.57
C ARG A 76 -18.99 -10.48 17.99
N LYS A 77 -18.59 -9.87 19.11
CA LYS A 77 -19.05 -8.58 19.57
C LYS A 77 -18.14 -7.50 18.98
N PHE A 78 -18.73 -6.43 18.44
CA PHE A 78 -18.00 -5.31 17.85
C PHE A 78 -18.12 -4.10 18.76
N HIS A 79 -16.98 -3.56 19.22
CA HIS A 79 -16.87 -2.34 19.99
C HIS A 79 -16.42 -1.20 19.09
N TYR A 80 -17.00 -0.04 19.26
CA TYR A 80 -16.74 1.13 18.43
C TYR A 80 -16.32 2.33 19.28
N LYS A 81 -15.13 2.86 19.01
CA LYS A 81 -14.63 4.11 19.60
C LYS A 81 -15.01 5.29 18.73
N CYS A 82 -15.68 6.27 19.34
CA CYS A 82 -16.14 7.51 18.71
C CYS A 82 -15.23 8.69 19.07
N TYR A 83 -15.27 9.71 18.25
CA TYR A 83 -14.43 10.90 18.32
C TYR A 83 -15.27 12.16 18.03
N ASP A 84 -14.68 13.35 18.12
CA ASP A 84 -15.28 14.61 17.67
C ASP A 84 -15.56 14.64 16.14
N THR A 85 -15.04 13.69 15.40
CA THR A 85 -15.28 13.45 13.97
C THR A 85 -16.34 12.38 13.70
N THR A 86 -17.12 11.97 14.70
CA THR A 86 -18.15 10.94 14.62
C THR A 86 -19.49 11.50 15.06
N CYS A 87 -20.56 11.23 14.31
CA CYS A 87 -21.94 11.60 14.68
C CYS A 87 -22.88 10.38 14.68
N LEU A 88 -24.17 10.64 14.84
CA LEU A 88 -25.19 9.57 14.87
C LEU A 88 -25.34 8.81 13.54
N VAL A 89 -24.95 9.43 12.42
CA VAL A 89 -24.94 8.74 11.11
C VAL A 89 -23.93 7.58 11.12
N GLU A 90 -22.67 7.82 11.57
CA GLU A 90 -21.69 6.75 11.68
C GLU A 90 -22.03 5.75 12.80
N ALA A 91 -22.80 6.17 13.80
CA ALA A 91 -23.32 5.24 14.81
C ALA A 91 -24.54 4.44 14.34
N ASP A 92 -25.04 4.68 13.12
CA ASP A 92 -26.29 4.09 12.58
C ASP A 92 -27.52 4.36 13.47
N GLU A 93 -27.62 5.56 14.01
CA GLU A 93 -28.71 6.05 14.88
C GLU A 93 -29.47 7.24 14.26
N GLU A 94 -29.02 7.73 13.09
CA GLU A 94 -29.63 8.81 12.31
C GLU A 94 -29.52 8.50 10.83
N PRO A 95 -30.53 8.84 10.00
CA PRO A 95 -30.47 8.67 8.55
C PRO A 95 -29.31 9.45 7.94
N PRO A 96 -28.69 8.95 6.85
CA PRO A 96 -27.63 9.65 6.13
C PRO A 96 -28.14 10.94 5.49
N SER A 97 -27.25 11.93 5.34
CA SER A 97 -27.51 13.09 4.49
C SER A 97 -27.39 12.74 3.01
N GLN A 98 -27.66 13.70 2.13
CA GLN A 98 -27.39 13.56 0.70
C GLN A 98 -25.89 13.32 0.47
N ILE A 99 -25.56 12.69 -0.66
CA ILE A 99 -24.19 12.45 -1.06
C ILE A 99 -23.40 13.77 -1.11
N ASN A 100 -22.19 13.76 -0.58
CA ASN A 100 -21.32 14.95 -0.54
C ASN A 100 -21.03 15.43 -1.98
N PRO A 101 -21.43 16.67 -2.36
CA PRO A 101 -21.25 17.16 -3.72
C PRO A 101 -19.78 17.36 -4.10
N GLU A 102 -18.91 17.70 -3.14
CA GLU A 102 -17.48 17.81 -3.37
C GLU A 102 -16.85 16.45 -3.72
N ALA A 103 -17.22 15.39 -2.98
CA ALA A 103 -16.76 14.04 -3.26
C ALA A 103 -17.25 13.51 -4.61
N LEU A 104 -18.52 13.83 -4.95
CA LEU A 104 -19.10 13.47 -6.24
C LEU A 104 -18.35 14.17 -7.39
N GLU A 105 -18.10 15.48 -7.29
CA GLU A 105 -17.34 16.24 -8.30
C GLU A 105 -15.95 15.65 -8.52
N ILE A 106 -15.20 15.33 -7.44
CA ILE A 106 -13.88 14.70 -7.56
C ILE A 106 -13.99 13.35 -8.31
N SER A 107 -15.00 12.55 -8.00
CA SER A 107 -15.22 11.25 -8.63
C SER A 107 -15.56 11.40 -10.12
N LEU A 108 -16.34 12.40 -10.51
CA LEU A 108 -16.63 12.71 -11.90
C LEU A 108 -15.37 13.17 -12.66
N VAL A 109 -14.52 13.98 -12.04
CA VAL A 109 -13.21 14.36 -12.61
C VAL A 109 -12.35 13.12 -12.85
N ILE A 110 -12.26 12.21 -11.88
CA ILE A 110 -11.52 10.95 -12.02
C ILE A 110 -12.09 10.11 -13.17
N ALA A 111 -13.42 9.98 -13.26
CA ALA A 111 -14.08 9.26 -14.36
C ALA A 111 -13.72 9.83 -15.74
N ARG A 112 -13.70 11.16 -15.87
CA ARG A 112 -13.29 11.85 -17.11
C ARG A 112 -11.83 11.60 -17.46
N LEU A 113 -10.91 11.64 -16.45
CA LEU A 113 -9.49 11.37 -16.65
C LEU A 113 -9.22 9.92 -17.07
N LEU A 114 -10.08 8.98 -16.66
CA LEU A 114 -10.06 7.57 -17.04
C LEU A 114 -10.84 7.26 -18.31
N SER A 115 -11.40 8.30 -19.00
CA SER A 115 -12.21 8.17 -20.22
C SER A 115 -13.41 7.23 -20.04
N MET A 116 -14.06 7.26 -18.88
CA MET A 116 -15.17 6.38 -18.54
C MET A 116 -16.51 6.88 -19.11
N GLN A 117 -17.42 5.93 -19.31
CA GLN A 117 -18.85 6.23 -19.49
C GLN A 117 -19.44 6.51 -18.11
N ILE A 118 -19.81 7.76 -17.86
CA ILE A 118 -20.43 8.20 -16.61
C ILE A 118 -21.93 7.91 -16.70
N VAL A 119 -22.54 7.53 -15.56
CA VAL A 119 -23.99 7.28 -15.49
C VAL A 119 -24.79 8.57 -15.55
N ASP A 120 -26.02 8.51 -16.07
CA ASP A 120 -26.93 9.66 -16.12
C ASP A 120 -27.53 9.97 -14.74
N GLU A 121 -27.53 8.99 -13.83
CA GLU A 121 -28.07 9.10 -12.48
C GLU A 121 -27.21 8.29 -11.51
N VAL A 122 -26.70 8.93 -10.46
CA VAL A 122 -25.92 8.32 -9.40
C VAL A 122 -26.86 7.85 -8.29
N CYS A 123 -27.01 6.54 -8.17
CA CYS A 123 -27.80 5.90 -7.12
C CYS A 123 -26.89 5.29 -6.06
N THR A 124 -27.20 5.51 -4.79
CA THR A 124 -26.48 4.88 -3.68
C THR A 124 -27.05 3.49 -3.40
N MET A 125 -26.17 2.51 -3.19
CA MET A 125 -26.48 1.13 -2.85
C MET A 125 -25.90 0.81 -1.47
N ARG A 126 -26.49 -0.18 -0.80
CA ARG A 126 -25.96 -0.81 0.41
C ARG A 126 -25.20 -2.09 0.04
N LYS A 127 -23.89 -2.10 0.23
CA LYS A 127 -23.00 -3.25 -0.01
C LYS A 127 -22.81 -3.98 1.32
N MET A 128 -23.40 -5.17 1.51
CA MET A 128 -23.40 -5.89 2.78
C MET A 128 -21.99 -6.20 3.27
N VAL A 129 -21.68 -5.81 4.53
CA VAL A 129 -20.40 -6.00 5.21
C VAL A 129 -20.67 -6.24 6.69
N ILE A 130 -20.54 -7.48 7.15
CA ILE A 130 -20.91 -7.89 8.53
C ILE A 130 -19.70 -8.23 9.41
N ASP A 131 -18.49 -7.92 8.97
CA ASP A 131 -17.25 -8.13 9.72
C ASP A 131 -17.04 -7.10 10.84
N GLY A 132 -17.96 -6.15 11.01
CA GLY A 132 -17.91 -5.09 12.00
C GLY A 132 -17.29 -3.78 11.51
N SER A 133 -16.69 -3.76 10.33
CA SER A 133 -16.05 -2.55 9.79
C SER A 133 -17.03 -1.41 9.45
N ASN A 134 -18.32 -1.73 9.34
CA ASN A 134 -19.41 -0.76 9.21
C ASN A 134 -20.45 -1.03 10.29
N THR A 135 -20.81 0.00 11.05
CA THR A 135 -21.76 -0.10 12.20
C THR A 135 -23.15 -0.55 11.79
N SER A 136 -23.57 -0.17 10.57
CA SER A 136 -24.85 -0.53 9.95
C SER A 136 -24.90 -1.97 9.40
N GLY A 137 -23.74 -2.65 9.28
CA GLY A 137 -23.63 -3.95 8.62
C GLY A 137 -23.60 -3.87 7.09
N PHE A 138 -23.51 -2.67 6.51
CA PHE A 138 -23.33 -2.43 5.09
C PHE A 138 -22.48 -1.18 4.85
N GLN A 139 -21.86 -1.10 3.68
CA GLN A 139 -21.13 0.06 3.18
C GLN A 139 -21.98 0.74 2.10
N ARG A 140 -22.21 2.04 2.20
CA ARG A 140 -22.87 2.80 1.15
C ARG A 140 -21.92 3.03 0.00
N THR A 141 -22.36 2.64 -1.20
CA THR A 141 -21.57 2.62 -2.44
C THR A 141 -22.39 3.23 -3.57
N ALA A 142 -21.87 4.25 -4.25
CA ALA A 142 -22.49 4.88 -5.39
C ALA A 142 -21.68 4.56 -6.66
N TYR A 143 -22.34 4.00 -7.67
CA TYR A 143 -21.73 3.71 -8.96
C TYR A 143 -21.64 4.97 -9.81
N ILE A 144 -20.43 5.32 -10.28
CA ILE A 144 -20.14 6.56 -11.00
C ILE A 144 -19.96 6.32 -12.50
N GLY A 145 -19.27 5.26 -12.89
CA GLY A 145 -19.01 5.01 -14.31
C GLY A 145 -18.31 3.69 -14.59
N SER A 146 -18.23 3.38 -15.89
CA SER A 146 -17.64 2.14 -16.43
C SER A 146 -16.96 2.35 -17.77
N LYS A 147 -16.40 1.25 -18.32
CA LYS A 147 -15.82 1.18 -19.66
C LYS A 147 -14.77 2.26 -19.93
N GLY A 148 -13.99 2.61 -18.92
CA GLY A 148 -12.83 3.46 -19.07
C GLY A 148 -11.62 2.70 -19.63
N SER A 149 -10.53 3.42 -19.88
CA SER A 149 -9.27 2.80 -20.30
C SER A 149 -8.07 3.67 -19.98
N ILE A 150 -6.93 3.01 -19.78
CA ILE A 150 -5.62 3.63 -19.67
C ILE A 150 -4.65 3.00 -20.67
N GLN A 151 -3.65 3.77 -21.10
CA GLN A 151 -2.59 3.27 -22.00
C GLN A 151 -1.32 2.99 -21.20
N THR A 152 -0.80 1.77 -21.32
CA THR A 152 0.45 1.34 -20.69
C THR A 152 1.49 0.96 -21.73
N ASN A 153 2.74 0.72 -21.32
CA ASN A 153 3.79 0.25 -22.22
C ASN A 153 3.54 -1.19 -22.74
N GLN A 154 2.67 -1.96 -22.06
CA GLN A 154 2.34 -3.34 -22.43
C GLN A 154 0.97 -3.48 -23.11
N GLY A 155 0.32 -2.36 -23.41
CA GLY A 155 -0.97 -2.30 -24.09
C GLY A 155 -2.05 -1.55 -23.29
N PRO A 156 -3.25 -1.40 -23.85
CA PRO A 156 -4.37 -0.79 -23.15
C PRO A 156 -4.86 -1.69 -22.01
N VAL A 157 -5.32 -1.05 -20.94
CA VAL A 157 -5.99 -1.73 -19.82
C VAL A 157 -7.35 -1.06 -19.62
N GLY A 158 -8.41 -1.84 -19.63
CA GLY A 158 -9.77 -1.37 -19.37
C GLY A 158 -9.96 -1.01 -17.89
N ILE A 159 -10.88 -0.07 -17.64
CA ILE A 159 -11.34 0.27 -16.31
C ILE A 159 -12.83 -0.09 -16.26
N ASP A 160 -13.15 -1.15 -15.54
CA ASP A 160 -14.49 -1.71 -15.54
C ASP A 160 -15.45 -0.91 -14.66
N ILE A 161 -14.96 -0.38 -13.54
CA ILE A 161 -15.79 0.27 -12.53
C ILE A 161 -15.06 1.41 -11.83
N LEU A 162 -15.82 2.47 -11.56
CA LEU A 162 -15.53 3.51 -10.59
C LEU A 162 -16.72 3.67 -9.66
N CYS A 163 -16.50 3.48 -8.37
CA CYS A 163 -17.47 3.75 -7.31
C CYS A 163 -17.00 4.85 -6.37
N LEU A 164 -17.96 5.56 -5.79
CA LEU A 164 -17.78 6.45 -4.65
C LEU A 164 -18.41 5.80 -3.43
N GLU A 165 -17.60 5.51 -2.41
CA GLU A 165 -17.97 4.73 -1.24
C GLU A 165 -17.66 5.48 0.05
N GLU A 166 -18.26 5.07 1.15
CA GLU A 166 -17.81 5.45 2.49
C GLU A 166 -16.65 4.54 2.95
N GLU A 167 -15.57 5.13 3.49
CA GLU A 167 -14.47 4.38 4.08
C GLU A 167 -14.97 3.56 5.29
N ALA A 168 -14.39 2.39 5.50
CA ALA A 168 -14.68 1.52 6.63
C ALA A 168 -13.93 1.91 7.90
N ALA A 169 -14.44 1.50 9.07
CA ALA A 169 -13.78 1.66 10.36
C ALA A 169 -12.49 0.84 10.44
N ARG A 170 -11.52 1.34 11.21
CA ARG A 170 -10.22 0.69 11.40
C ARG A 170 -10.23 -0.22 12.63
N ILE A 171 -9.81 -1.48 12.47
CA ILE A 171 -9.56 -2.37 13.62
C ILE A 171 -8.37 -1.83 14.42
N ILE A 172 -8.54 -1.69 15.72
CA ILE A 172 -7.49 -1.25 16.66
C ILE A 172 -7.11 -2.33 17.67
N GLU A 173 -8.00 -3.29 17.94
CA GLU A 173 -7.72 -4.39 18.86
C GLU A 173 -8.55 -5.63 18.51
N ASP A 174 -7.91 -6.83 18.57
CA ASP A 174 -8.61 -8.13 18.50
C ASP A 174 -8.47 -8.82 19.87
N ARG A 175 -9.61 -8.96 20.58
CA ARG A 175 -9.70 -9.61 21.89
C ARG A 175 -10.08 -11.09 21.80
N GLY A 176 -10.22 -11.62 20.59
CA GLY A 176 -10.58 -13.01 20.31
C GLY A 176 -12.11 -13.22 20.22
N ASP A 177 -12.87 -12.88 21.25
CA ASP A 177 -14.33 -12.91 21.28
C ASP A 177 -14.99 -11.62 20.82
N SER A 178 -14.21 -10.55 20.71
CA SER A 178 -14.65 -9.23 20.30
C SER A 178 -13.58 -8.48 19.51
N LEU A 179 -14.01 -7.57 18.64
CA LEU A 179 -13.15 -6.65 17.91
C LEU A 179 -13.43 -5.21 18.33
N VAL A 180 -12.38 -4.40 18.41
CA VAL A 180 -12.51 -2.97 18.69
C VAL A 180 -12.17 -2.17 17.44
N TYR A 181 -13.06 -1.31 17.02
CA TYR A 181 -12.94 -0.45 15.84
C TYR A 181 -12.82 1.02 16.23
N SER A 182 -12.07 1.80 15.45
CA SER A 182 -12.02 3.25 15.47
C SER A 182 -12.91 3.80 14.37
N LEU A 183 -13.86 4.70 14.73
CA LEU A 183 -14.80 5.33 13.80
C LEU A 183 -14.25 6.64 13.17
N ASP A 184 -13.02 7.01 13.44
CA ASP A 184 -12.41 8.22 12.87
C ASP A 184 -12.47 8.22 11.33
N ARG A 185 -12.25 7.07 10.71
CA ARG A 185 -12.23 6.89 9.24
C ARG A 185 -13.59 6.58 8.64
N LEU A 186 -14.51 6.00 9.42
CA LEU A 186 -15.82 5.60 8.90
C LEU A 186 -16.53 6.80 8.27
N GLY A 187 -16.98 6.64 7.03
CA GLY A 187 -17.70 7.67 6.30
C GLY A 187 -16.81 8.67 5.54
N ILE A 188 -15.47 8.63 5.63
CA ILE A 188 -14.60 9.42 4.75
C ILE A 188 -14.88 9.00 3.30
N PRO A 189 -15.05 9.95 2.34
CA PRO A 189 -15.25 9.59 0.95
C PRO A 189 -14.07 8.81 0.38
N LEU A 190 -14.38 7.71 -0.28
CA LEU A 190 -13.43 6.75 -0.85
C LEU A 190 -13.80 6.48 -2.30
N VAL A 191 -12.88 6.58 -3.23
CA VAL A 191 -13.09 6.06 -4.59
C VAL A 191 -12.52 4.65 -4.71
N GLU A 192 -13.32 3.74 -5.28
CA GLU A 192 -12.91 2.40 -5.69
C GLU A 192 -12.80 2.37 -7.21
N ILE A 193 -11.62 2.04 -7.75
CA ILE A 193 -11.36 1.88 -9.18
C ILE A 193 -11.00 0.42 -9.43
N GLY A 194 -11.81 -0.28 -10.21
CA GLY A 194 -11.55 -1.66 -10.64
C GLY A 194 -11.12 -1.71 -12.11
N THR A 195 -9.99 -2.34 -12.38
CA THR A 195 -9.53 -2.57 -13.76
C THR A 195 -10.16 -3.83 -14.35
N ALA A 196 -10.24 -3.88 -15.68
CA ALA A 196 -10.45 -5.13 -16.39
C ALA A 196 -9.28 -6.11 -16.17
N PRO A 197 -9.47 -7.42 -16.42
CA PRO A 197 -8.44 -8.43 -16.23
C PRO A 197 -7.44 -8.47 -17.41
N ASP A 198 -6.95 -7.31 -17.84
CA ASP A 198 -6.05 -7.13 -18.99
C ASP A 198 -4.57 -7.15 -18.63
N ILE A 199 -4.26 -7.24 -17.35
CA ILE A 199 -2.88 -7.23 -16.86
C ILE A 199 -2.27 -8.63 -17.03
N ILE A 200 -1.14 -8.71 -17.73
CA ILE A 200 -0.55 -9.97 -18.24
C ILE A 200 0.80 -10.33 -17.62
N SER A 201 1.32 -9.50 -16.73
CA SER A 201 2.61 -9.76 -16.07
C SER A 201 2.70 -9.03 -14.72
N PRO A 202 3.57 -9.48 -13.79
CA PRO A 202 3.84 -8.77 -12.53
C PRO A 202 4.29 -7.32 -12.74
N ALA A 203 5.21 -7.08 -13.68
CA ALA A 203 5.70 -5.74 -14.00
C ALA A 203 4.58 -4.85 -14.56
N HIS A 204 3.68 -5.41 -15.37
CA HIS A 204 2.49 -4.71 -15.88
C HIS A 204 1.54 -4.31 -14.74
N ALA A 205 1.34 -5.19 -13.76
CA ALA A 205 0.51 -4.88 -12.59
C ALA A 205 1.05 -3.66 -11.81
N ARG A 206 2.35 -3.61 -11.57
CA ARG A 206 3.00 -2.46 -10.92
C ARG A 206 2.90 -1.18 -11.76
N GLU A 207 3.04 -1.28 -13.09
CA GLU A 207 2.89 -0.13 -14.00
C GLU A 207 1.48 0.44 -13.91
N VAL A 208 0.45 -0.41 -14.01
CA VAL A 208 -0.97 -0.02 -13.91
C VAL A 208 -1.29 0.63 -12.57
N ALA A 209 -0.87 0.01 -11.46
CA ALA A 209 -1.09 0.55 -10.13
C ALA A 209 -0.41 1.92 -9.95
N SER A 210 0.81 2.07 -10.48
CA SER A 210 1.54 3.35 -10.47
C SER A 210 0.82 4.41 -11.29
N TYR A 211 0.32 4.05 -12.48
CA TYR A 211 -0.35 4.97 -13.39
C TYR A 211 -1.66 5.49 -12.79
N LEU A 212 -2.49 4.60 -12.24
CA LEU A 212 -3.74 4.99 -11.57
C LEU A 212 -3.47 5.86 -10.33
N GLY A 213 -2.46 5.52 -9.54
CA GLY A 213 -2.02 6.35 -8.42
C GLY A 213 -1.56 7.75 -8.84
N MET A 214 -0.93 7.87 -10.01
CA MET A 214 -0.56 9.18 -10.57
C MET A 214 -1.78 9.99 -11.04
N ILE A 215 -2.77 9.35 -11.69
CA ILE A 215 -4.03 10.02 -12.06
C ILE A 215 -4.73 10.59 -10.82
N LEU A 216 -4.89 9.77 -9.79
CA LEU A 216 -5.53 10.18 -8.54
C LEU A 216 -4.81 11.39 -7.91
N ARG A 217 -3.49 11.34 -7.83
CA ARG A 217 -2.68 12.46 -7.31
C ARG A 217 -2.77 13.72 -8.19
N SER A 218 -2.94 13.57 -9.51
CA SER A 218 -3.06 14.71 -10.42
C SER A 218 -4.29 15.58 -10.13
N THR A 219 -5.33 15.01 -9.50
CA THR A 219 -6.50 15.78 -9.07
C THR A 219 -6.16 16.83 -8.00
N GLY A 220 -5.09 16.63 -7.23
CA GLY A 220 -4.76 17.47 -6.06
C GLY A 220 -5.74 17.32 -4.89
N ARG A 221 -6.76 16.48 -5.00
CA ARG A 221 -7.91 16.38 -4.06
C ARG A 221 -8.04 14.99 -3.43
N VAL A 222 -6.92 14.25 -3.28
CA VAL A 222 -6.86 12.96 -2.59
C VAL A 222 -5.99 13.05 -1.35
N LYS A 223 -6.37 12.35 -0.29
CA LYS A 223 -5.58 12.29 0.95
C LYS A 223 -4.23 11.61 0.72
N ARG A 224 -3.23 12.06 1.47
CA ARG A 224 -1.87 11.55 1.45
C ARG A 224 -1.52 10.92 2.78
N GLY A 225 -0.53 10.04 2.76
CA GLY A 225 -0.03 9.34 3.95
C GLY A 225 -0.36 7.85 3.98
N LEU A 226 0.14 7.17 5.00
CA LEU A 226 -0.02 5.72 5.16
C LEU A 226 -1.50 5.35 5.36
N GLY A 227 -1.96 4.37 4.58
CA GLY A 227 -3.31 3.82 4.68
C GLY A 227 -4.42 4.68 4.04
N THR A 228 -4.08 5.78 3.32
CA THR A 228 -5.05 6.58 2.56
C THR A 228 -5.30 6.02 1.16
N ILE A 229 -4.40 5.18 0.66
CA ILE A 229 -4.55 4.39 -0.56
C ILE A 229 -4.30 2.92 -0.24
N ARG A 230 -5.14 2.03 -0.74
CA ARG A 230 -5.02 0.57 -0.63
C ARG A 230 -5.26 -0.06 -1.98
N GLN A 231 -4.67 -1.22 -2.20
CA GLN A 231 -4.83 -1.98 -3.44
C GLN A 231 -5.20 -3.41 -3.09
N ASP A 232 -6.14 -3.95 -3.84
CA ASP A 232 -6.48 -5.36 -3.85
C ASP A 232 -6.15 -5.90 -5.24
N VAL A 233 -5.56 -7.09 -5.31
CA VAL A 233 -5.05 -7.66 -6.57
C VAL A 233 -5.79 -8.96 -6.84
N ASN A 234 -6.44 -9.05 -7.99
CA ASN A 234 -7.12 -10.25 -8.47
C ASN A 234 -6.18 -10.98 -9.45
N VAL A 235 -5.84 -12.22 -9.17
CA VAL A 235 -4.91 -13.02 -9.99
C VAL A 235 -5.52 -14.36 -10.33
N SER A 236 -5.37 -14.78 -11.59
CA SER A 236 -5.66 -16.14 -12.05
C SER A 236 -4.65 -16.60 -13.10
N ILE A 237 -4.51 -17.91 -13.25
CA ILE A 237 -3.76 -18.55 -14.35
C ILE A 237 -4.65 -19.57 -15.04
N LYS A 238 -4.25 -20.02 -16.23
CA LYS A 238 -4.99 -21.06 -16.97
C LYS A 238 -5.14 -22.34 -16.14
N GLY A 239 -6.38 -22.77 -15.94
CA GLY A 239 -6.72 -23.93 -15.10
C GLY A 239 -6.68 -23.67 -13.60
N GLY A 240 -6.29 -22.47 -13.17
CA GLY A 240 -6.38 -21.98 -11.80
C GLY A 240 -7.75 -21.35 -11.50
N ALA A 241 -7.79 -20.42 -10.55
CA ALA A 241 -9.00 -19.73 -10.13
C ALA A 241 -8.76 -18.24 -9.91
N ARG A 242 -9.82 -17.44 -9.88
CA ARG A 242 -9.73 -16.05 -9.45
C ARG A 242 -9.48 -16.00 -7.94
N VAL A 243 -8.37 -15.40 -7.56
CA VAL A 243 -7.98 -15.18 -6.17
C VAL A 243 -7.80 -13.68 -5.95
N GLU A 244 -8.54 -13.15 -4.98
CA GLU A 244 -8.45 -11.76 -4.55
C GLU A 244 -7.46 -11.65 -3.39
N ILE A 245 -6.40 -10.85 -3.54
CA ILE A 245 -5.40 -10.61 -2.48
C ILE A 245 -5.58 -9.20 -1.94
N LYS A 246 -6.03 -9.10 -0.69
CA LYS A 246 -6.33 -7.84 -0.02
C LYS A 246 -5.15 -7.28 0.75
N GLY A 247 -5.16 -5.93 0.86
CA GLY A 247 -4.27 -5.22 1.77
C GLY A 247 -2.87 -4.98 1.23
N VAL A 248 -2.71 -4.86 -0.08
CA VAL A 248 -1.45 -4.48 -0.72
C VAL A 248 -1.26 -2.97 -0.56
N GLN A 249 -0.45 -2.55 0.41
CA GLN A 249 -0.23 -1.13 0.71
C GLN A 249 0.93 -0.50 -0.04
N ALA A 250 1.97 -1.28 -0.34
CA ALA A 250 3.19 -0.79 -0.95
C ALA A 250 3.25 -1.15 -2.43
N LEU A 251 3.42 -0.14 -3.29
CA LEU A 251 3.50 -0.31 -4.74
C LEU A 251 4.62 -1.29 -5.18
N ASN A 252 5.72 -1.32 -4.43
CA ASN A 252 6.84 -2.23 -4.68
C ASN A 252 6.57 -3.70 -4.31
N LEU A 253 5.41 -4.01 -3.73
CA LEU A 253 4.99 -5.39 -3.44
C LEU A 253 4.00 -5.93 -4.48
N VAL A 254 3.41 -5.09 -5.32
CA VAL A 254 2.36 -5.49 -6.28
C VAL A 254 2.88 -6.56 -7.25
N ASP A 255 4.03 -6.31 -7.87
CA ASP A 255 4.66 -7.25 -8.79
C ASP A 255 4.99 -8.58 -8.12
N LYS A 256 5.58 -8.54 -6.92
CA LYS A 256 5.94 -9.73 -6.16
C LYS A 256 4.71 -10.56 -5.75
N ILE A 257 3.62 -9.90 -5.35
CA ILE A 257 2.37 -10.58 -4.98
C ILE A 257 1.77 -11.30 -6.18
N VAL A 258 1.72 -10.64 -7.35
CA VAL A 258 1.23 -11.27 -8.59
C VAL A 258 2.09 -12.46 -8.98
N GLU A 259 3.42 -12.32 -8.91
CA GLU A 259 4.37 -13.41 -9.17
C GLU A 259 4.15 -14.59 -8.23
N LEU A 260 4.13 -14.35 -6.92
CA LEU A 260 4.00 -15.42 -5.92
C LEU A 260 2.62 -16.09 -5.95
N GLU A 261 1.56 -15.35 -6.31
CA GLU A 261 0.24 -15.97 -6.48
C GLU A 261 0.18 -16.82 -7.75
N ALA A 262 0.76 -16.38 -8.85
CA ALA A 262 0.89 -17.20 -10.06
C ALA A 262 1.69 -18.49 -9.78
N LEU A 263 2.81 -18.38 -9.03
CA LEU A 263 3.60 -19.51 -8.58
C LEU A 263 2.79 -20.48 -7.70
N ARG A 264 2.01 -19.94 -6.75
CA ARG A 264 1.14 -20.73 -5.86
C ARG A 264 0.14 -21.55 -6.66
N GLN A 265 -0.60 -20.90 -7.55
CA GLN A 265 -1.61 -21.60 -8.35
C GLN A 265 -0.98 -22.65 -9.26
N HIS A 266 0.17 -22.35 -9.88
CA HIS A 266 0.92 -23.31 -10.67
C HIS A 266 1.35 -24.52 -9.83
N GLY A 267 1.90 -24.31 -8.63
CA GLY A 267 2.28 -25.36 -7.69
C GLY A 267 1.09 -26.22 -7.25
N LEU A 268 -0.08 -25.59 -6.99
CA LEU A 268 -1.31 -26.31 -6.66
C LEU A 268 -1.83 -27.18 -7.81
N LEU A 269 -1.75 -26.69 -9.05
CA LEU A 269 -2.11 -27.48 -10.23
C LEU A 269 -1.19 -28.71 -10.40
N GLN A 270 0.12 -28.55 -10.18
CA GLN A 270 1.06 -29.67 -10.20
C GLN A 270 0.77 -30.67 -9.07
N ILE A 271 0.37 -30.22 -7.87
CA ILE A 271 -0.05 -31.09 -6.78
C ILE A 271 -1.31 -31.87 -7.18
N LYS A 272 -2.30 -31.19 -7.76
CA LYS A 272 -3.52 -31.81 -8.28
C LYS A 272 -3.21 -32.92 -9.28
N GLU A 273 -2.40 -32.64 -10.30
CA GLU A 273 -1.99 -33.63 -11.30
C GLU A 273 -1.33 -34.87 -10.66
N GLU A 274 -0.45 -34.64 -9.69
CA GLU A 274 0.24 -35.71 -8.99
C GLU A 274 -0.72 -36.52 -8.10
N LEU A 275 -1.66 -35.87 -7.40
CA LEU A 275 -2.70 -36.55 -6.61
C LEU A 275 -3.59 -37.45 -7.50
N ILE A 276 -4.01 -36.94 -8.67
CA ILE A 276 -4.77 -37.73 -9.66
C ILE A 276 -3.94 -38.92 -10.13
N ARG A 277 -2.68 -38.71 -10.47
CA ARG A 277 -1.77 -39.78 -10.92
C ARG A 277 -1.58 -40.88 -9.88
N ARG A 278 -1.58 -40.52 -8.59
CA ARG A 278 -1.47 -41.47 -7.45
C ARG A 278 -2.78 -42.16 -7.11
N GLY A 279 -3.90 -41.79 -7.71
CA GLY A 279 -5.22 -42.27 -7.31
C GLY A 279 -5.57 -41.86 -5.88
N ALA A 280 -5.22 -40.63 -5.49
CA ALA A 280 -5.43 -40.09 -4.16
C ALA A 280 -6.91 -40.15 -3.76
N ALA A 281 -7.17 -40.30 -2.47
CA ALA A 281 -8.52 -40.34 -1.91
C ALA A 281 -8.54 -39.69 -0.51
N VAL A 282 -9.65 -39.03 -0.22
CA VAL A 282 -9.94 -38.45 1.10
C VAL A 282 -11.18 -39.09 1.66
N ASP A 283 -11.05 -39.80 2.77
CA ASP A 283 -12.17 -40.31 3.52
C ASP A 283 -12.51 -39.35 4.71
N ASP A 284 -13.73 -39.47 5.24
CA ASP A 284 -14.20 -38.61 6.33
C ASP A 284 -13.88 -39.15 7.73
N THR A 285 -13.06 -40.20 7.79
CA THR A 285 -12.75 -40.86 9.06
C THR A 285 -11.79 -40.00 9.89
N VAL A 286 -12.26 -39.57 11.06
CA VAL A 286 -11.50 -38.82 12.04
C VAL A 286 -11.27 -39.70 13.27
N PHE A 287 -10.02 -39.82 13.70
CA PHE A 287 -9.58 -40.64 14.80
C PHE A 287 -9.24 -39.77 16.01
N ASP A 288 -9.69 -40.14 17.19
CA ASP A 288 -9.16 -39.57 18.43
C ASP A 288 -7.88 -40.32 18.80
N VAL A 289 -6.77 -39.59 18.81
CA VAL A 289 -5.45 -40.13 19.15
C VAL A 289 -4.87 -39.49 20.43
N THR A 290 -5.73 -38.84 21.22
CA THR A 290 -5.33 -38.10 22.43
C THR A 290 -4.53 -38.98 23.41
N SER A 291 -4.89 -40.23 23.56
CA SER A 291 -4.22 -41.17 24.49
C SER A 291 -2.77 -41.44 24.13
N LEU A 292 -2.41 -41.38 22.83
CA LEU A 292 -1.04 -41.61 22.36
C LEU A 292 -0.08 -40.52 22.83
N PHE A 293 -0.60 -39.34 23.15
CA PHE A 293 0.16 -38.15 23.53
C PHE A 293 0.12 -37.82 25.02
N SER A 294 -0.29 -38.79 25.87
CA SER A 294 -0.39 -38.61 27.32
C SER A 294 0.95 -38.29 28.00
N GLN A 295 2.06 -38.69 27.40
CA GLN A 295 3.43 -38.46 27.88
C GLN A 295 4.29 -37.70 26.84
N THR A 296 3.68 -36.92 25.97
CA THR A 296 4.37 -36.23 24.90
C THR A 296 5.28 -35.09 25.37
N ASP A 297 6.43 -34.94 24.74
CA ASP A 297 7.34 -33.78 24.91
C ASP A 297 6.85 -32.54 24.14
N SER A 298 5.85 -32.66 23.29
CA SER A 298 5.27 -31.54 22.56
C SER A 298 4.54 -30.58 23.51
N LYS A 299 5.12 -29.40 23.73
CA LYS A 299 4.54 -28.36 24.59
C LYS A 299 3.13 -27.95 24.14
N VAL A 300 2.85 -27.98 22.83
CA VAL A 300 1.55 -27.62 22.25
C VAL A 300 0.51 -28.68 22.60
N LEU A 301 0.80 -29.95 22.32
CA LEU A 301 -0.11 -31.07 22.60
C LEU A 301 -0.34 -31.25 24.10
N ALA A 302 0.74 -31.30 24.90
CA ALA A 302 0.67 -31.41 26.35
C ALA A 302 -0.18 -30.30 27.00
N ARG A 303 0.00 -29.03 26.55
CA ARG A 303 -0.80 -27.90 27.05
C ARG A 303 -2.28 -28.02 26.69
N SER A 304 -2.58 -28.48 25.48
CA SER A 304 -3.97 -28.68 25.02
C SER A 304 -4.65 -29.76 25.83
N ILE A 305 -4.01 -30.95 25.95
CA ILE A 305 -4.54 -32.11 26.70
C ILE A 305 -4.74 -31.75 28.18
N LYS A 306 -3.79 -31.05 28.81
CA LYS A 306 -3.92 -30.57 30.20
C LYS A 306 -5.13 -29.66 30.42
N LYS A 307 -5.58 -28.96 29.38
CA LYS A 307 -6.77 -28.09 29.40
C LYS A 307 -8.06 -28.84 29.04
N GLY A 308 -8.04 -30.18 28.91
CA GLY A 308 -9.17 -30.98 28.51
C GLY A 308 -9.43 -31.00 27.00
N GLY A 309 -8.46 -30.56 26.19
CA GLY A 309 -8.54 -30.64 24.73
C GLY A 309 -8.22 -32.05 24.22
N VAL A 310 -8.58 -32.27 22.96
CA VAL A 310 -8.35 -33.56 22.25
C VAL A 310 -7.27 -33.39 21.17
N VAL A 311 -6.69 -34.49 20.72
CA VAL A 311 -5.87 -34.59 19.53
C VAL A 311 -6.61 -35.46 18.52
N LEU A 312 -7.11 -34.84 17.46
CA LEU A 312 -7.80 -35.54 16.36
C LEU A 312 -6.84 -35.70 15.18
N ALA A 313 -6.95 -36.84 14.50
CA ALA A 313 -6.13 -37.15 13.34
C ALA A 313 -6.97 -37.68 12.18
N CYS A 314 -6.53 -37.42 10.94
CA CYS A 314 -7.01 -38.06 9.72
C CYS A 314 -5.85 -38.57 8.86
N ARG A 315 -6.17 -39.47 7.94
CA ARG A 315 -5.22 -39.97 6.90
C ARG A 315 -5.69 -39.57 5.53
N LEU A 316 -4.73 -39.17 4.67
CA LEU A 316 -4.99 -38.74 3.30
C LEU A 316 -4.22 -39.66 2.35
N ALA A 317 -4.92 -40.51 1.61
CA ALA A 317 -4.31 -41.48 0.68
C ALA A 317 -3.68 -40.76 -0.51
N GLY A 318 -2.43 -41.08 -0.85
CA GLY A 318 -1.70 -40.49 -1.96
C GLY A 318 -1.08 -39.11 -1.70
N PHE A 319 -1.26 -38.54 -0.51
CA PHE A 319 -0.76 -37.19 -0.16
C PHE A 319 0.65 -37.17 0.45
N ALA A 320 1.27 -38.31 0.72
CA ALA A 320 2.60 -38.35 1.33
C ALA A 320 3.63 -37.54 0.50
N GLY A 321 4.35 -36.62 1.16
CA GLY A 321 5.32 -35.71 0.55
C GLY A 321 4.69 -34.52 -0.20
N LEU A 322 3.37 -34.48 -0.41
CA LEU A 322 2.67 -33.38 -1.09
C LEU A 322 2.14 -32.33 -0.11
N VAL A 323 1.80 -32.71 1.11
CA VAL A 323 1.40 -31.75 2.15
C VAL A 323 2.57 -30.83 2.50
N GLY A 324 3.78 -31.36 2.54
CA GLY A 324 5.02 -30.61 2.73
C GLY A 324 5.53 -29.85 1.51
N ARG A 325 4.89 -30.02 0.33
CA ARG A 325 5.35 -29.37 -0.91
C ARG A 325 5.08 -27.87 -0.87
N GLU A 326 6.14 -27.11 -1.16
CA GLU A 326 6.10 -25.66 -1.16
C GLU A 326 5.36 -25.13 -2.39
N VAL A 327 4.48 -24.16 -2.18
CA VAL A 327 3.69 -23.48 -3.23
C VAL A 327 3.98 -21.98 -3.29
N GLN A 328 4.49 -21.41 -2.21
CA GLN A 328 5.10 -20.09 -2.14
C GLN A 328 6.31 -20.18 -1.21
N PRO A 329 7.26 -19.23 -1.23
CA PRO A 329 8.42 -19.25 -0.33
C PRO A 329 7.99 -19.43 1.13
N GLY A 330 8.42 -20.53 1.75
CA GLY A 330 8.08 -20.88 3.12
C GLY A 330 6.62 -21.29 3.37
N ARG A 331 5.76 -21.37 2.35
CA ARG A 331 4.36 -21.78 2.48
C ARG A 331 4.07 -23.01 1.62
N ARG A 332 3.41 -23.98 2.22
CA ARG A 332 3.20 -25.32 1.69
C ARG A 332 1.70 -25.63 1.54
N LEU A 333 1.32 -26.73 0.90
CA LEU A 333 -0.08 -27.19 0.94
C LEU A 333 -0.57 -27.37 2.40
N GLY A 334 0.29 -27.85 3.29
CA GLY A 334 0.02 -27.92 4.73
C GLY A 334 -0.25 -26.56 5.37
N SER A 335 0.40 -25.49 4.89
CA SER A 335 0.10 -24.11 5.34
C SER A 335 -1.31 -23.69 4.96
N GLU A 336 -1.77 -24.03 3.75
CA GLU A 336 -3.15 -23.78 3.28
C GLU A 336 -4.19 -24.50 4.15
N MET A 337 -3.94 -25.77 4.46
CA MET A 337 -4.78 -26.54 5.39
C MET A 337 -4.78 -25.94 6.79
N SER A 338 -3.62 -25.51 7.27
CA SER A 338 -3.46 -24.88 8.59
C SER A 338 -4.23 -23.57 8.69
N ASP A 339 -4.20 -22.72 7.66
CA ASP A 339 -4.92 -21.45 7.64
C ASP A 339 -6.43 -21.66 7.75
N ARG A 340 -6.98 -22.68 7.04
CA ARG A 340 -8.40 -23.08 7.16
C ARG A 340 -8.73 -23.61 8.58
N ALA A 341 -7.87 -24.45 9.14
CA ALA A 341 -8.04 -24.96 10.50
C ALA A 341 -8.04 -23.86 11.56
N LYS A 342 -7.17 -22.85 11.42
CA LYS A 342 -7.11 -21.70 12.33
C LYS A 342 -8.41 -20.89 12.38
N ARG A 343 -9.16 -20.84 11.28
CA ARG A 343 -10.49 -20.19 11.26
C ARG A 343 -11.50 -20.88 12.19
N ALA A 344 -11.35 -22.18 12.45
CA ALA A 344 -12.15 -22.90 13.43
C ALA A 344 -11.69 -22.70 14.90
N GLY A 345 -10.64 -21.88 15.13
CA GLY A 345 -10.17 -21.50 16.46
C GLY A 345 -9.15 -22.45 17.09
N VAL A 346 -8.44 -23.25 16.28
CA VAL A 346 -7.25 -24.03 16.69
C VAL A 346 -5.96 -23.30 16.30
N GLY A 347 -4.81 -23.70 16.87
CA GLY A 347 -3.52 -23.06 16.61
C GLY A 347 -2.88 -23.39 15.26
N GLY A 348 -3.41 -24.36 14.52
CA GLY A 348 -2.89 -24.88 13.25
C GLY A 348 -2.94 -26.39 13.20
N ILE A 349 -2.15 -27.00 12.31
CA ILE A 349 -2.09 -28.44 12.12
C ILE A 349 -0.67 -28.96 12.33
N PHE A 350 -0.53 -30.27 12.57
CA PHE A 350 0.70 -31.04 12.39
C PHE A 350 0.50 -32.00 11.21
N HIS A 351 1.54 -32.27 10.44
CA HIS A 351 1.46 -33.24 9.35
C HIS A 351 2.69 -34.12 9.24
N SER A 352 2.52 -35.33 8.74
CA SER A 352 3.56 -36.35 8.67
C SER A 352 4.77 -35.99 7.80
N ASP A 353 4.61 -35.08 6.84
CA ASP A 353 5.72 -34.67 5.95
C ASP A 353 6.70 -33.71 6.65
N GLU A 354 6.33 -33.16 7.82
CA GLU A 354 7.16 -32.27 8.63
C GLU A 354 7.60 -32.93 9.94
N LEU A 355 6.86 -33.94 10.39
CA LEU A 355 7.17 -34.69 11.60
C LEU A 355 8.26 -35.79 11.34
N PRO A 356 9.16 -36.07 12.31
CA PRO A 356 9.13 -35.61 13.72
C PRO A 356 9.66 -34.19 13.91
N ALA A 357 8.88 -33.36 14.58
CA ALA A 357 9.19 -31.96 14.91
C ALA A 357 8.31 -31.48 16.07
N TYR A 358 8.56 -30.28 16.58
CA TYR A 358 7.73 -29.61 17.62
C TYR A 358 7.56 -30.40 18.92
N GLY A 359 8.52 -31.28 19.24
CA GLY A 359 8.46 -32.17 20.39
C GLY A 359 7.63 -33.43 20.18
N VAL A 360 7.11 -33.65 18.96
CA VAL A 360 6.49 -34.93 18.58
C VAL A 360 7.60 -35.87 18.10
N THR A 361 7.72 -37.02 18.73
CA THR A 361 8.76 -38.02 18.47
C THR A 361 8.43 -38.92 17.27
N ALA A 362 9.44 -39.56 16.67
CA ALA A 362 9.23 -40.54 15.61
C ALA A 362 8.37 -41.75 16.07
N ALA A 363 8.51 -42.15 17.33
CA ALA A 363 7.71 -43.23 17.93
C ALA A 363 6.23 -42.86 18.03
N GLU A 364 5.92 -41.61 18.44
CA GLU A 364 4.54 -41.12 18.47
C GLU A 364 3.94 -41.06 17.08
N VAL A 365 4.70 -40.55 16.08
CA VAL A 365 4.25 -40.53 14.67
C VAL A 365 3.95 -41.93 14.17
N GLU A 366 4.79 -42.91 14.45
CA GLU A 366 4.54 -44.29 14.05
C GLU A 366 3.33 -44.89 14.77
N SER A 367 3.15 -44.61 16.07
CA SER A 367 1.96 -45.02 16.81
C SER A 367 0.67 -44.49 16.21
N VAL A 368 0.67 -43.20 15.80
CA VAL A 368 -0.46 -42.60 15.08
C VAL A 368 -0.69 -43.29 13.74
N ARG A 369 0.33 -43.55 12.94
CA ARG A 369 0.24 -44.27 11.66
C ARG A 369 -0.37 -45.66 11.83
N VAL A 370 0.06 -46.40 12.84
CA VAL A 370 -0.49 -47.72 13.16
C VAL A 370 -1.97 -47.63 13.54
N GLN A 371 -2.35 -46.70 14.42
CA GLN A 371 -3.74 -46.53 14.83
C GLN A 371 -4.65 -46.14 13.65
N LEU A 372 -4.15 -45.29 12.73
CA LEU A 372 -4.88 -44.87 11.54
C LEU A 372 -4.79 -45.88 10.39
N GLN A 373 -4.04 -46.96 10.53
CA GLN A 373 -3.71 -47.90 9.45
C GLN A 373 -3.18 -47.14 8.19
N ALA A 374 -2.30 -46.16 8.40
CA ALA A 374 -1.78 -45.31 7.37
C ALA A 374 -0.41 -45.82 6.87
N GLY A 375 -0.37 -46.36 5.66
CA GLY A 375 0.85 -46.79 4.97
C GLY A 375 1.74 -45.61 4.59
N LYS A 376 2.84 -45.92 3.91
CA LYS A 376 3.83 -44.90 3.51
C LYS A 376 3.30 -43.88 2.50
N GLU A 377 2.31 -44.26 1.72
CA GLU A 377 1.63 -43.42 0.72
C GLU A 377 0.62 -42.43 1.33
N TYR A 378 0.29 -42.57 2.61
CA TYR A 378 -0.62 -41.66 3.30
C TYR A 378 0.14 -40.49 3.94
N ALA A 379 -0.40 -39.30 3.82
CA ALA A 379 -0.12 -38.23 4.77
C ALA A 379 -1.07 -38.35 5.98
N VAL A 380 -0.52 -38.06 7.15
CA VAL A 380 -1.29 -37.97 8.40
C VAL A 380 -1.36 -36.50 8.81
N ILE A 381 -2.56 -36.02 9.12
CA ILE A 381 -2.79 -34.66 9.62
C ILE A 381 -3.35 -34.76 11.04
N MET A 382 -2.88 -33.90 11.95
CA MET A 382 -3.38 -33.82 13.33
C MET A 382 -3.72 -32.37 13.67
N VAL A 383 -4.79 -32.22 14.44
CA VAL A 383 -5.21 -30.96 15.06
C VAL A 383 -5.41 -31.15 16.58
N THR A 384 -5.21 -30.08 17.35
CA THR A 384 -5.45 -30.14 18.81
C THR A 384 -6.20 -28.90 19.29
N GLY A 385 -7.12 -29.09 20.23
CA GLY A 385 -7.91 -28.02 20.81
C GLY A 385 -9.14 -28.56 21.59
N PRO A 386 -10.05 -27.69 22.03
CA PRO A 386 -11.35 -28.10 22.49
C PRO A 386 -12.05 -28.99 21.44
N GLU A 387 -12.77 -30.03 21.85
CA GLU A 387 -13.27 -31.04 20.93
C GLU A 387 -14.12 -30.48 19.80
N ASP A 388 -15.03 -29.54 20.09
CA ASP A 388 -15.89 -28.88 19.11
C ASP A 388 -15.11 -28.13 18.05
N ARG A 389 -14.04 -27.39 18.45
CA ARG A 389 -13.15 -26.65 17.56
C ARG A 389 -12.24 -27.59 16.78
N ALA A 390 -11.72 -28.63 17.42
CA ALA A 390 -10.84 -29.60 16.76
C ALA A 390 -11.59 -30.36 15.66
N ARG A 391 -12.87 -30.72 15.86
CA ARG A 391 -13.71 -31.35 14.84
C ARG A 391 -13.96 -30.41 13.66
N LYS A 392 -14.39 -29.17 13.90
CA LYS A 392 -14.56 -28.14 12.83
C LYS A 392 -13.25 -27.88 12.06
N ALA A 393 -12.13 -27.86 12.76
CA ALA A 393 -10.82 -27.67 12.13
C ALA A 393 -10.45 -28.87 11.24
N MET A 394 -10.74 -30.11 11.68
CA MET A 394 -10.50 -31.29 10.88
C MET A 394 -11.40 -31.33 9.65
N ASP A 395 -12.69 -30.99 9.78
CA ASP A 395 -13.59 -30.84 8.63
C ASP A 395 -13.06 -29.86 7.60
N ALA A 396 -12.56 -28.70 8.04
CA ALA A 396 -11.95 -27.69 7.16
C ALA A 396 -10.68 -28.22 6.45
N VAL A 397 -9.87 -29.03 7.13
CA VAL A 397 -8.71 -29.71 6.55
C VAL A 397 -9.14 -30.71 5.48
N LEU A 398 -10.15 -31.54 5.76
CA LEU A 398 -10.66 -32.55 4.82
C LEU A 398 -11.27 -31.88 3.57
N VAL A 399 -12.02 -30.80 3.75
CA VAL A 399 -12.53 -29.98 2.63
C VAL A 399 -11.38 -29.47 1.79
N ARG A 400 -10.33 -28.86 2.40
CA ARG A 400 -9.18 -28.35 1.65
C ARG A 400 -8.40 -29.45 0.94
N ALA A 401 -8.31 -30.64 1.53
CA ALA A 401 -7.69 -31.81 0.90
C ALA A 401 -8.45 -32.25 -0.36
N ARG A 402 -9.79 -32.29 -0.33
CA ARG A 402 -10.64 -32.60 -1.50
C ARG A 402 -10.45 -31.54 -2.61
N GLU A 403 -10.49 -30.26 -2.23
CA GLU A 403 -10.23 -29.17 -3.19
C GLU A 403 -8.87 -29.32 -3.88
N ALA A 404 -7.82 -29.77 -3.16
CA ALA A 404 -6.50 -30.00 -3.76
C ALA A 404 -6.50 -31.07 -4.87
N MET A 405 -7.46 -32.01 -4.86
CA MET A 405 -7.63 -33.02 -5.90
C MET A 405 -8.44 -32.52 -7.09
N GLU A 406 -9.29 -31.49 -6.89
CA GLU A 406 -10.30 -31.09 -7.86
C GLU A 406 -9.99 -29.74 -8.52
N LEU A 407 -9.54 -28.74 -7.75
CA LEU A 407 -9.44 -27.35 -8.20
C LEU A 407 -8.43 -26.53 -7.40
N VAL A 408 -8.09 -25.36 -7.92
CA VAL A 408 -7.56 -24.25 -7.12
C VAL A 408 -8.78 -23.48 -6.59
N PRO A 409 -8.91 -23.26 -5.27
CA PRO A 409 -10.10 -22.62 -4.73
C PRO A 409 -10.19 -21.14 -5.08
N GLU A 410 -11.41 -20.68 -5.38
CA GLU A 410 -11.74 -19.25 -5.47
C GLU A 410 -11.85 -18.67 -4.05
N GLU A 411 -10.92 -17.79 -3.70
CA GLU A 411 -10.84 -17.29 -2.33
C GLU A 411 -10.27 -15.89 -2.23
N THR A 412 -10.60 -15.20 -1.15
CA THR A 412 -9.96 -13.97 -0.72
C THR A 412 -8.81 -14.31 0.23
N ARG A 413 -7.66 -13.73 -0.04
CA ARG A 413 -6.42 -13.92 0.73
C ARG A 413 -5.92 -12.58 1.27
N ARG A 414 -5.10 -12.60 2.31
CA ARG A 414 -4.43 -11.43 2.87
C ARG A 414 -2.97 -11.41 2.41
N ALA A 415 -2.51 -10.27 1.91
CA ALA A 415 -1.09 -10.04 1.62
C ALA A 415 -0.25 -10.06 2.90
N LEU A 416 0.92 -10.68 2.83
CA LEU A 416 1.93 -10.70 3.88
C LEU A 416 3.09 -9.77 3.51
N PRO A 417 3.88 -9.29 4.50
CA PRO A 417 4.98 -8.35 4.24
C PRO A 417 6.08 -8.89 3.31
N ASP A 418 6.20 -10.21 3.20
CA ASP A 418 7.16 -10.89 2.30
C ASP A 418 6.64 -11.08 0.87
N GLY A 419 5.40 -10.66 0.58
CA GLY A 419 4.71 -10.82 -0.70
C GLY A 419 3.95 -12.13 -0.84
N CYS A 420 4.04 -13.06 0.12
CA CYS A 420 3.18 -14.23 0.19
C CYS A 420 1.75 -13.85 0.58
N SER A 421 0.85 -14.83 0.55
CA SER A 421 -0.54 -14.62 0.95
C SER A 421 -1.04 -15.76 1.84
N GLU A 422 -2.06 -15.46 2.68
CA GLU A 422 -2.74 -16.45 3.51
C GLU A 422 -4.26 -16.37 3.33
N TYR A 423 -4.94 -17.50 3.54
CA TYR A 423 -6.39 -17.60 3.40
C TYR A 423 -7.14 -16.69 4.39
N MET A 424 -8.14 -15.95 3.88
CA MET A 424 -9.06 -15.17 4.70
C MET A 424 -10.47 -15.78 4.73
N ARG A 425 -11.09 -15.94 3.56
CA ARG A 425 -12.48 -16.36 3.38
C ARG A 425 -12.74 -16.77 1.93
N PRO A 426 -13.85 -17.44 1.60
CA PRO A 426 -14.31 -17.60 0.22
C PRO A 426 -14.54 -16.23 -0.46
N LEU A 427 -14.51 -16.19 -1.79
CA LEU A 427 -14.94 -15.00 -2.51
C LEU A 427 -16.41 -14.67 -2.20
N PRO A 428 -16.76 -13.38 -2.03
CA PRO A 428 -18.14 -12.96 -1.87
C PRO A 428 -18.97 -13.24 -3.14
N GLY A 429 -20.24 -13.55 -2.96
CA GLY A 429 -21.19 -13.78 -4.04
C GLY A 429 -21.79 -12.49 -4.59
N SER A 430 -22.63 -12.63 -5.64
CA SER A 430 -23.35 -11.51 -6.29
C SER A 430 -24.50 -10.94 -5.45
N ALA A 431 -25.04 -11.69 -4.49
CA ALA A 431 -26.17 -11.29 -3.64
C ALA A 431 -25.78 -10.30 -2.51
N ARG A 432 -24.87 -9.37 -2.79
CA ARG A 432 -24.23 -8.51 -1.78
C ARG A 432 -24.79 -7.10 -1.75
N MET A 433 -25.44 -6.63 -2.81
CA MET A 433 -25.90 -5.25 -2.94
C MET A 433 -27.41 -5.12 -3.01
N TYR A 434 -27.96 -4.06 -2.38
CA TYR A 434 -29.37 -3.66 -2.47
C TYR A 434 -29.50 -2.13 -2.36
N PRO A 435 -30.62 -1.52 -2.85
CA PRO A 435 -30.78 -0.07 -2.88
C PRO A 435 -30.72 0.59 -1.49
N GLU A 436 -30.03 1.74 -1.39
CA GLU A 436 -30.14 2.65 -0.25
C GLU A 436 -31.29 3.61 -0.49
N THR A 437 -32.35 3.47 0.28
CA THR A 437 -33.59 4.25 0.08
C THR A 437 -33.62 5.58 0.80
N ASP A 438 -32.69 5.79 1.75
CA ASP A 438 -32.63 7.02 2.54
C ASP A 438 -31.78 8.13 1.89
N VAL A 439 -31.03 7.77 0.83
CA VAL A 439 -30.22 8.72 0.06
C VAL A 439 -30.87 8.95 -1.30
N PRO A 440 -31.32 10.18 -1.62
CA PRO A 440 -31.85 10.48 -2.93
C PRO A 440 -30.78 10.36 -4.02
N SER A 441 -31.19 9.91 -5.20
CA SER A 441 -30.30 9.85 -6.36
C SER A 441 -29.93 11.25 -6.87
N VAL A 442 -28.80 11.34 -7.59
CA VAL A 442 -28.29 12.59 -8.17
C VAL A 442 -28.22 12.46 -9.69
N ALA A 443 -28.99 13.27 -10.40
CA ALA A 443 -28.93 13.32 -11.86
C ALA A 443 -27.64 13.99 -12.34
N ILE A 444 -26.98 13.38 -13.32
CA ILE A 444 -25.77 13.89 -13.97
C ILE A 444 -26.13 14.28 -15.39
N ASN A 445 -26.04 15.54 -15.70
CA ASN A 445 -26.34 16.08 -17.01
C ASN A 445 -25.10 16.63 -17.73
N GLU A 446 -25.21 16.94 -19.01
CA GLU A 446 -24.08 17.47 -19.80
C GLU A 446 -23.50 18.75 -19.19
N GLN A 447 -24.36 19.65 -18.68
CA GLN A 447 -23.89 20.89 -18.04
C GLN A 447 -23.03 20.63 -16.80
N THR A 448 -23.36 19.60 -16.00
CA THR A 448 -22.54 19.16 -14.87
C THR A 448 -21.16 18.71 -15.36
N LEU A 449 -21.12 17.93 -16.46
CA LEU A 449 -19.87 17.40 -16.98
C LEU A 449 -19.01 18.44 -17.71
N GLU A 450 -19.63 19.42 -18.39
CA GLU A 450 -18.93 20.53 -19.04
C GLU A 450 -18.31 21.51 -18.04
N GLY A 451 -18.93 21.66 -16.87
CA GLY A 451 -18.42 22.50 -15.79
C GLY A 451 -17.22 21.95 -15.03
N LEU A 452 -16.82 20.70 -15.29
CA LEU A 452 -15.70 20.08 -14.58
C LEU A 452 -14.34 20.60 -15.06
N GLU A 453 -13.55 21.14 -14.14
CA GLU A 453 -12.16 21.51 -14.40
C GLU A 453 -11.26 20.27 -14.32
N LEU A 454 -10.71 19.86 -15.48
CA LEU A 454 -9.81 18.72 -15.55
C LEU A 454 -8.37 19.17 -15.25
N PRO A 455 -7.69 18.58 -14.27
CA PRO A 455 -6.32 18.89 -13.96
C PRO A 455 -5.37 18.40 -15.07
N GLU A 456 -4.27 19.07 -15.25
CA GLU A 456 -3.21 18.59 -16.12
C GLU A 456 -2.64 17.29 -15.57
N LEU A 457 -2.62 16.25 -16.41
CA LEU A 457 -2.07 14.95 -16.03
C LEU A 457 -0.57 15.05 -15.75
N PHE A 458 -0.14 14.32 -14.76
CA PHE A 458 1.23 14.26 -14.28
C PHE A 458 2.28 14.07 -15.40
N ARG A 459 2.00 13.19 -16.37
CA ARG A 459 2.88 12.95 -17.51
C ARG A 459 2.99 14.18 -18.40
N ALA A 460 1.87 14.78 -18.75
CA ALA A 460 1.83 16.00 -19.57
C ALA A 460 2.55 17.14 -18.86
N ARG A 461 2.35 17.30 -17.54
CA ARG A 461 3.07 18.29 -16.73
C ARG A 461 4.58 18.05 -16.73
N SER A 462 5.01 16.79 -16.57
CA SER A 462 6.44 16.46 -16.60
C SER A 462 7.07 16.76 -17.98
N GLU A 463 6.38 16.41 -19.06
CA GLU A 463 6.80 16.72 -20.43
C GLU A 463 6.84 18.24 -20.67
N ARG A 464 5.85 18.98 -20.17
CA ARG A 464 5.81 20.44 -20.23
C ARG A 464 6.95 21.08 -19.43
N PHE A 465 7.23 20.60 -18.22
CA PHE A 465 8.34 21.11 -17.41
C PHE A 465 9.71 20.88 -18.06
N GLY A 466 9.88 19.76 -18.76
CA GLY A 466 11.07 19.51 -19.57
C GLY A 466 11.21 20.48 -20.73
N ARG A 467 10.11 20.72 -21.47
CA ARG A 467 10.08 21.57 -22.65
C ARG A 467 10.17 23.06 -22.30
N ASP A 468 9.34 23.54 -21.37
CA ASP A 468 9.14 24.96 -21.12
C ASP A 468 10.17 25.53 -20.14
N TYR A 469 10.66 24.73 -19.19
CA TYR A 469 11.63 25.15 -18.18
C TYR A 469 13.02 24.51 -18.34
N GLY A 470 13.22 23.67 -19.36
CA GLY A 470 14.50 23.02 -19.63
C GLY A 470 14.99 22.07 -18.54
N LEU A 471 14.07 21.53 -17.71
CA LEU A 471 14.41 20.53 -16.71
C LEU A 471 14.76 19.21 -17.40
N ASN A 472 15.76 18.50 -16.87
CA ASN A 472 15.99 17.12 -17.29
C ASN A 472 14.81 16.22 -16.86
N SER A 473 14.70 15.03 -17.46
CA SER A 473 13.57 14.13 -17.26
C SER A 473 13.35 13.71 -15.79
N GLU A 474 14.40 13.64 -14.99
CA GLU A 474 14.33 13.29 -13.57
C GLU A 474 13.75 14.45 -12.75
N LEU A 475 14.32 15.65 -12.88
CA LEU A 475 13.85 16.84 -12.17
C LEU A 475 12.43 17.24 -12.60
N ALA A 476 12.12 17.15 -13.90
CA ALA A 476 10.78 17.39 -14.41
C ALA A 476 9.75 16.43 -13.79
N ARG A 477 10.09 15.16 -13.68
CA ARG A 477 9.23 14.14 -13.05
C ARG A 477 9.05 14.38 -11.55
N VAL A 478 10.14 14.70 -10.84
CA VAL A 478 10.10 14.99 -9.40
C VAL A 478 9.21 16.21 -9.15
N MET A 479 9.43 17.29 -9.88
CA MET A 479 8.68 18.54 -9.68
C MET A 479 7.22 18.42 -10.11
N ALA A 480 6.94 17.72 -11.21
CA ALA A 480 5.57 17.46 -11.63
C ALA A 480 4.77 16.65 -10.59
N ALA A 481 5.44 15.79 -9.78
CA ALA A 481 4.87 14.98 -8.70
C ALA A 481 4.72 15.74 -7.39
N SER A 482 5.39 16.84 -7.25
CA SER A 482 5.44 17.61 -6.01
C SER A 482 4.12 18.32 -5.74
N PRO A 483 3.71 18.44 -4.46
CA PRO A 483 2.66 19.38 -4.07
C PRO A 483 3.03 20.83 -4.38
N ASN A 484 4.33 21.13 -4.45
CA ASN A 484 4.85 22.46 -4.66
C ASN A 484 4.94 22.87 -6.14
N TYR A 485 4.33 22.12 -7.07
CA TYR A 485 4.48 22.40 -8.51
C TYR A 485 3.95 23.78 -8.89
N GLN A 486 2.86 24.25 -8.27
CA GLN A 486 2.32 25.58 -8.52
C GLN A 486 3.26 26.68 -8.00
N LEU A 487 3.80 26.50 -6.80
CA LEU A 487 4.81 27.39 -6.23
C LEU A 487 6.07 27.43 -7.10
N PHE A 488 6.51 26.29 -7.64
CA PHE A 488 7.59 26.23 -8.60
C PHE A 488 7.31 27.06 -9.85
N GLU A 489 6.13 26.91 -10.47
CA GLU A 489 5.74 27.67 -11.66
C GLU A 489 5.69 29.18 -11.37
N GLU A 490 5.15 29.57 -10.21
CA GLU A 490 5.13 30.96 -9.78
C GLU A 490 6.54 31.53 -9.61
N ILE A 491 7.44 30.79 -8.96
CA ILE A 491 8.83 31.20 -8.76
C ILE A 491 9.55 31.37 -10.09
N VAL A 492 9.50 30.38 -10.98
CA VAL A 492 10.25 30.43 -12.24
C VAL A 492 9.67 31.41 -13.26
N SER A 493 8.40 31.81 -13.09
CA SER A 493 7.78 32.85 -13.94
C SER A 493 8.10 34.29 -13.49
N HIS A 494 8.37 34.51 -12.20
CA HIS A 494 8.58 35.85 -11.64
C HIS A 494 10.03 36.11 -11.22
N ILE A 495 10.80 35.08 -10.95
CA ILE A 495 12.19 35.21 -10.47
C ILE A 495 13.14 34.67 -11.55
N GLN A 496 14.10 35.54 -12.01
CA GLN A 496 15.11 35.11 -12.96
C GLN A 496 16.16 34.20 -12.31
N LEU A 497 15.80 32.90 -12.21
CA LEU A 497 16.62 31.88 -11.59
C LEU A 497 16.64 30.62 -12.45
N SER A 498 17.73 29.84 -12.38
CA SER A 498 17.74 28.52 -13.02
C SER A 498 16.64 27.61 -12.39
N PRO A 499 15.71 27.05 -13.20
CA PRO A 499 14.64 26.19 -12.69
C PRO A 499 15.14 25.01 -11.85
N SER A 500 16.32 24.48 -12.13
CA SER A 500 16.94 23.42 -11.33
C SER A 500 17.26 23.83 -9.88
N ILE A 501 17.55 25.12 -9.65
CA ILE A 501 17.77 25.65 -8.29
C ILE A 501 16.45 25.72 -7.54
N ALA A 502 15.36 26.14 -8.19
CA ALA A 502 14.03 26.17 -7.61
C ALA A 502 13.56 24.73 -7.23
N VAL A 503 13.75 23.74 -8.11
CA VAL A 503 13.46 22.34 -7.79
C VAL A 503 14.27 21.86 -6.58
N ARG A 504 15.56 22.16 -6.52
CA ARG A 504 16.41 21.80 -5.38
C ARG A 504 15.92 22.44 -4.08
N ALA A 505 15.54 23.70 -4.12
CA ALA A 505 15.05 24.43 -2.95
C ALA A 505 13.72 23.88 -2.43
N LEU A 506 12.81 23.49 -3.33
CA LEU A 506 11.47 23.03 -2.98
C LEU A 506 11.42 21.54 -2.62
N GLU A 507 12.33 20.71 -3.16
CA GLU A 507 12.24 19.27 -3.03
C GLU A 507 13.45 18.63 -2.32
N THR A 508 14.67 19.00 -2.72
CA THR A 508 15.86 18.32 -2.22
C THR A 508 16.28 18.82 -0.85
N ILE A 509 16.40 20.13 -0.69
CA ILE A 509 16.84 20.74 0.59
C ILE A 509 15.86 20.44 1.73
N PRO A 510 14.53 20.53 1.56
CA PRO A 510 13.56 20.12 2.58
C PRO A 510 13.78 18.69 3.10
N ILE A 511 14.02 17.74 2.19
CA ILE A 511 14.28 16.33 2.54
C ILE A 511 15.61 16.18 3.30
N GLU A 512 16.66 16.90 2.88
CA GLU A 512 17.96 16.90 3.55
C GLU A 512 17.83 17.44 4.98
N LEU A 513 17.14 18.56 5.17
CA LEU A 513 16.91 19.19 6.47
C LEU A 513 16.07 18.32 7.42
N ALA A 514 15.02 17.68 6.89
CA ALA A 514 14.19 16.76 7.67
C ALA A 514 14.99 15.53 8.18
N ARG A 515 15.93 15.01 7.36
CA ARG A 515 16.85 13.93 7.80
C ARG A 515 17.80 14.38 8.90
N ASP A 516 18.18 15.66 8.89
CA ASP A 516 19.00 16.28 9.93
C ASP A 516 18.20 16.63 11.20
N GLY A 517 16.88 16.33 11.23
CA GLY A 517 16.02 16.59 12.37
C GLY A 517 15.48 18.03 12.45
N VAL A 518 15.57 18.81 11.36
CA VAL A 518 15.04 20.18 11.30
C VAL A 518 13.57 20.13 10.91
N ASP A 519 12.70 20.71 11.72
CA ASP A 519 11.27 20.88 11.39
C ASP A 519 11.09 22.05 10.44
N ILE A 520 10.80 21.76 9.17
CA ILE A 520 10.57 22.76 8.12
C ILE A 520 9.09 23.10 7.94
N SER A 521 8.16 22.53 8.72
CA SER A 521 6.72 22.77 8.59
C SER A 521 6.32 24.22 8.85
N ALA A 522 7.17 24.96 9.53
CA ALA A 522 7.00 26.41 9.78
C ALA A 522 7.36 27.31 8.57
N LEU A 523 8.00 26.74 7.51
CA LEU A 523 8.34 27.51 6.31
C LEU A 523 7.12 27.70 5.42
N SER A 524 6.76 28.95 5.15
CA SER A 524 5.70 29.33 4.21
C SER A 524 6.24 29.48 2.78
N ASP A 525 5.33 29.50 1.79
CA ASP A 525 5.67 29.78 0.37
C ASP A 525 6.48 31.05 0.19
N ASN A 526 6.18 32.09 1.00
CA ASN A 526 6.91 33.36 0.96
C ASN A 526 8.38 33.19 1.39
N HIS A 527 8.68 32.32 2.35
CA HIS A 527 10.07 32.06 2.74
C HIS A 527 10.87 31.46 1.59
N PHE A 528 10.26 30.57 0.79
CA PHE A 528 10.90 30.01 -0.40
C PHE A 528 11.08 31.06 -1.50
N LYS A 529 10.05 31.89 -1.76
CA LYS A 529 10.12 32.97 -2.77
C LYS A 529 11.19 34.00 -2.41
N ASP A 530 11.19 34.47 -1.17
CA ASP A 530 12.14 35.49 -0.70
C ASP A 530 13.59 34.96 -0.72
N ALA A 531 13.82 33.72 -0.25
CA ALA A 531 15.14 33.10 -0.28
C ALA A 531 15.68 32.93 -1.70
N LEU A 532 14.82 32.49 -2.64
CA LEU A 532 15.18 32.33 -4.03
C LEU A 532 15.36 33.70 -4.75
N GLY A 533 14.61 34.72 -4.34
CA GLY A 533 14.81 36.08 -4.75
C GLY A 533 16.21 36.62 -4.37
N LEU A 534 16.64 36.34 -3.11
CA LEU A 534 18.01 36.72 -2.69
C LEU A 534 19.11 36.02 -3.50
N VAL A 535 18.88 34.77 -3.93
CA VAL A 535 19.82 34.05 -4.82
C VAL A 535 19.83 34.69 -6.22
N ALA A 536 18.66 35.01 -6.76
CA ALA A 536 18.56 35.65 -8.10
C ALA A 536 19.20 37.03 -8.13
N GLU A 537 19.10 37.79 -7.03
CA GLU A 537 19.76 39.10 -6.85
C GLU A 537 21.25 38.98 -6.55
N GLY A 538 21.81 37.78 -6.42
CA GLY A 538 23.22 37.55 -6.07
C GLY A 538 23.58 37.93 -4.62
N ARG A 539 22.59 38.18 -3.76
CA ARG A 539 22.80 38.57 -2.36
C ARG A 539 23.18 37.40 -1.46
N ILE A 540 22.84 36.19 -1.86
CA ILE A 540 23.32 34.94 -1.25
C ILE A 540 23.74 33.97 -2.36
N ALA A 541 24.66 33.07 -2.06
CA ALA A 541 24.99 31.97 -2.97
C ALA A 541 23.94 30.85 -2.86
N LYS A 542 23.66 30.12 -3.95
CA LYS A 542 22.73 28.99 -3.98
C LYS A 542 23.10 27.89 -2.98
N GLU A 543 24.37 27.74 -2.65
CA GLU A 543 24.91 26.82 -1.64
C GLU A 543 24.50 27.20 -0.20
N GLY A 544 24.14 28.46 0.02
CA GLY A 544 23.68 28.98 1.31
C GLY A 544 22.19 28.70 1.61
N LEU A 545 21.41 28.24 0.62
CA LEU A 545 19.96 28.02 0.78
C LEU A 545 19.62 27.05 1.92
N ALA A 546 20.36 25.95 2.06
CA ALA A 546 20.11 24.96 3.11
C ALA A 546 20.29 25.54 4.51
N GLU A 547 21.34 26.36 4.70
CA GLU A 547 21.60 27.02 5.98
C GLU A 547 20.58 28.14 6.25
N LEU A 548 20.18 28.88 5.21
CA LEU A 548 19.13 29.89 5.33
C LEU A 548 17.78 29.27 5.74
N PHE A 549 17.37 28.16 5.11
CA PHE A 549 16.12 27.47 5.47
C PHE A 549 16.19 26.87 6.88
N ARG A 550 17.35 26.36 7.32
CA ARG A 550 17.57 25.92 8.71
C ARG A 550 17.34 27.07 9.70
N ALA A 551 17.97 28.22 9.44
CA ALA A 551 17.84 29.38 10.31
C ALA A 551 16.43 30.00 10.30
N LEU A 552 15.73 29.97 9.15
CA LEU A 552 14.33 30.40 9.02
C LEU A 552 13.38 29.45 9.77
N ALA A 553 13.63 28.13 9.72
CA ALA A 553 12.83 27.16 10.45
C ALA A 553 12.89 27.37 11.98
N GLU A 554 14.05 27.81 12.50
CA GLU A 554 14.19 28.17 13.91
C GLU A 554 13.48 29.48 14.27
N ARG A 555 13.34 30.42 13.33
CA ARG A 555 12.74 31.74 13.53
C ARG A 555 11.89 32.19 12.33
N PRO A 556 10.73 31.56 12.13
CA PRO A 556 9.89 31.77 10.94
C PRO A 556 9.22 33.17 10.88
N ASP A 557 9.29 33.94 11.93
CA ASP A 557 8.80 35.31 12.01
C ASP A 557 9.75 36.37 11.38
N ARG A 558 10.98 35.96 11.03
CA ARG A 558 11.99 36.85 10.42
C ARG A 558 11.94 36.82 8.91
N SER A 559 12.32 37.94 8.29
CA SER A 559 12.52 37.99 6.84
C SER A 559 13.72 37.12 6.40
N ALA A 560 13.67 36.58 5.19
CA ALA A 560 14.80 35.83 4.62
C ALA A 560 16.07 36.69 4.53
N ALA A 561 15.94 37.98 4.25
CA ALA A 561 17.07 38.91 4.17
C ALA A 561 17.76 39.15 5.51
N ASP A 562 16.98 39.40 6.57
CA ASP A 562 17.51 39.59 7.93
C ASP A 562 18.14 38.33 8.48
N THR A 563 17.55 37.19 8.18
CA THR A 563 18.06 35.87 8.60
C THR A 563 19.35 35.53 7.88
N ALA A 564 19.44 35.79 6.56
CA ALA A 564 20.68 35.62 5.78
C ALA A 564 21.82 36.49 6.30
N ALA A 565 21.52 37.77 6.63
CA ALA A 565 22.51 38.69 7.22
C ALA A 565 22.98 38.19 8.61
N ALA A 566 22.06 37.76 9.48
CA ALA A 566 22.39 37.28 10.81
C ALA A 566 23.20 35.95 10.78
N ALA A 567 22.92 35.07 9.80
CA ALA A 567 23.66 33.83 9.58
C ALA A 567 25.00 34.03 8.83
N GLY A 568 25.33 35.25 8.46
CA GLY A 568 26.60 35.59 7.74
C GLY A 568 26.65 34.97 6.33
N LEU A 569 25.50 34.79 5.70
CA LEU A 569 25.36 34.24 4.34
C LEU A 569 25.39 35.32 3.25
N ALA A 570 25.63 36.59 3.62
CA ALA A 570 25.74 37.68 2.64
C ALA A 570 26.80 37.35 1.59
N GLY A 571 26.43 37.47 0.33
CA GLY A 571 27.34 37.22 -0.80
C GLY A 571 28.57 38.10 -0.73
N VAL A 572 29.71 37.53 -1.04
CA VAL A 572 30.98 38.20 -1.12
C VAL A 572 31.19 38.64 -2.58
N ASP A 573 31.59 39.86 -2.81
CA ASP A 573 31.83 40.34 -4.17
C ASP A 573 33.03 39.64 -4.83
N GLU A 574 33.12 39.72 -6.16
CA GLU A 574 34.17 39.07 -6.95
C GLU A 574 35.58 39.51 -6.52
N ALA A 575 35.74 40.77 -6.12
CA ALA A 575 37.01 41.32 -5.67
C ALA A 575 37.46 40.74 -4.32
N GLU A 576 36.54 40.50 -3.45
CA GLU A 576 36.79 39.87 -2.13
C GLU A 576 37.03 38.36 -2.26
N VAL A 577 36.29 37.68 -3.16
CA VAL A 577 36.59 36.29 -3.54
C VAL A 577 37.99 36.16 -4.08
N ALA A 578 38.39 37.08 -5.01
CA ALA A 578 39.74 37.08 -5.59
C ALA A 578 40.82 37.24 -4.50
N LYS A 579 40.64 38.15 -3.55
CA LYS A 579 41.58 38.31 -2.43
C LYS A 579 41.76 37.07 -1.58
N ILE A 580 40.64 36.40 -1.24
CA ILE A 580 40.67 35.17 -0.45
C ILE A 580 41.36 34.05 -1.24
N VAL A 581 41.04 33.90 -2.53
CA VAL A 581 41.70 32.93 -3.40
C VAL A 581 43.21 33.20 -3.48
N GLN A 582 43.61 34.44 -3.71
CA GLN A 582 45.03 34.84 -3.77
C GLN A 582 45.76 34.53 -2.47
N ALA A 583 45.17 34.82 -1.33
CA ALA A 583 45.76 34.53 -0.03
C ALA A 583 45.99 33.02 0.18
N ILE A 584 44.99 32.18 -0.16
CA ILE A 584 45.10 30.73 -0.01
C ILE A 584 46.08 30.12 -1.02
N VAL A 585 46.12 30.62 -2.25
CA VAL A 585 47.05 30.17 -3.28
C VAL A 585 48.48 30.55 -2.92
N ALA A 586 48.70 31.76 -2.38
CA ALA A 586 49.99 32.20 -1.88
C ALA A 586 50.50 31.37 -0.69
N ASP A 587 49.62 31.02 0.26
CA ASP A 587 49.97 30.13 1.42
C ASP A 587 50.34 28.71 0.96
N LYS A 588 49.83 28.28 -0.19
CA LYS A 588 50.02 26.90 -0.72
C LYS A 588 50.83 26.91 -2.05
N MET A 589 51.71 27.86 -2.22
CA MET A 589 52.55 28.03 -3.41
C MET A 589 53.32 26.77 -3.81
N ASP A 590 53.86 26.02 -2.81
CA ASP A 590 54.59 24.77 -3.04
C ASP A 590 53.70 23.68 -3.65
N LEU A 591 52.43 23.64 -3.28
CA LEU A 591 51.46 22.72 -3.86
C LEU A 591 51.16 23.07 -5.33
N VAL A 592 51.06 24.37 -5.65
CA VAL A 592 50.83 24.85 -7.02
C VAL A 592 52.04 24.51 -7.89
N ARG A 593 53.24 24.78 -7.42
CA ARG A 593 54.49 24.48 -8.16
C ARG A 593 54.72 22.98 -8.36
N SER A 594 54.34 22.16 -7.38
CA SER A 594 54.56 20.70 -7.46
C SER A 594 53.50 19.99 -8.32
N LYS A 595 52.23 20.44 -8.35
CA LYS A 595 51.11 19.77 -9.02
C LYS A 595 50.59 20.48 -10.26
N GLY A 596 51.06 21.71 -10.54
CA GLY A 596 50.58 22.55 -11.66
C GLY A 596 49.06 22.74 -11.57
N GLU A 597 48.37 22.69 -12.70
CA GLU A 597 46.91 22.87 -12.78
C GLU A 597 46.13 21.86 -11.90
N ARG A 598 46.69 20.67 -11.58
CA ARG A 598 46.06 19.68 -10.71
C ARG A 598 45.97 20.13 -9.24
N ALA A 599 46.60 21.22 -8.87
CA ALA A 599 46.46 21.86 -7.58
C ALA A 599 45.07 22.48 -7.36
N ALA A 600 44.33 22.77 -8.43
CA ALA A 600 43.00 23.38 -8.36
C ALA A 600 42.01 22.58 -7.50
N ALA A 601 41.97 21.25 -7.61
CA ALA A 601 41.02 20.42 -6.87
C ALA A 601 41.24 20.44 -5.33
N PRO A 602 42.46 20.22 -4.79
CA PRO A 602 42.67 20.31 -3.34
C PRO A 602 42.57 21.78 -2.83
N LEU A 603 42.94 22.77 -3.61
CA LEU A 603 42.80 24.18 -3.24
C LEU A 603 41.35 24.64 -3.22
N MET A 604 40.53 24.14 -4.13
CA MET A 604 39.09 24.40 -4.15
C MET A 604 38.43 24.01 -2.81
N GLY A 605 38.82 22.86 -2.21
CA GLY A 605 38.33 22.47 -0.92
C GLY A 605 38.66 23.43 0.22
N LEU A 606 39.87 24.04 0.17
CA LEU A 606 40.31 25.02 1.17
C LEU A 606 39.58 26.36 0.98
N VAL A 607 39.48 26.84 -0.25
CA VAL A 607 38.77 28.09 -0.58
C VAL A 607 37.28 27.98 -0.23
N MET A 608 36.64 26.85 -0.59
CA MET A 608 35.23 26.62 -0.27
C MET A 608 34.98 26.45 1.23
N LYS A 609 35.98 26.12 2.04
CA LYS A 609 35.82 26.08 3.50
C LYS A 609 35.59 27.49 4.07
N GLU A 610 36.20 28.52 3.50
CA GLU A 610 36.05 29.92 3.92
C GLU A 610 34.88 30.63 3.21
N LEU A 611 34.57 30.24 1.97
CA LEU A 611 33.56 30.89 1.14
C LEU A 611 32.25 30.10 1.04
N ARG A 612 32.10 29.02 1.81
CA ARG A 612 30.90 28.17 1.76
C ARG A 612 29.64 28.96 2.07
N GLY A 613 28.68 28.95 1.12
CA GLY A 613 27.43 29.68 1.27
C GLY A 613 27.52 31.20 0.96
N LYS A 614 28.72 31.73 0.72
CA LYS A 614 28.99 33.17 0.45
C LYS A 614 29.36 33.49 -0.99
N ALA A 615 29.82 32.52 -1.76
CA ALA A 615 30.18 32.69 -3.16
C ALA A 615 29.80 31.50 -4.02
N ASP A 616 29.49 31.75 -5.30
CA ASP A 616 29.18 30.69 -6.27
C ASP A 616 30.42 29.84 -6.55
N GLY A 617 30.31 28.53 -6.46
CA GLY A 617 31.42 27.59 -6.68
C GLY A 617 32.02 27.67 -8.09
N ALA A 618 31.23 28.05 -9.12
CA ALA A 618 31.73 28.23 -10.48
C ALA A 618 32.58 29.49 -10.59
N LEU A 619 32.19 30.60 -9.95
CA LEU A 619 32.97 31.84 -9.86
C LEU A 619 34.30 31.59 -9.13
N VAL A 620 34.23 30.91 -7.96
CA VAL A 620 35.43 30.55 -7.20
C VAL A 620 36.38 29.69 -8.03
N SER A 621 35.85 28.69 -8.75
CA SER A 621 36.66 27.82 -9.62
C SER A 621 37.32 28.58 -10.78
N ALA A 622 36.61 29.52 -11.38
CA ALA A 622 37.14 30.34 -12.47
C ALA A 622 38.29 31.24 -11.97
N ILE A 623 38.10 31.91 -10.83
CA ILE A 623 39.14 32.79 -10.22
C ILE A 623 40.33 31.94 -9.77
N LEU A 624 40.10 30.79 -9.14
CA LEU A 624 41.17 29.91 -8.69
C LEU A 624 42.01 29.37 -9.84
N LYS A 625 41.40 28.95 -10.95
CA LYS A 625 42.12 28.52 -12.16
C LYS A 625 42.92 29.63 -12.77
N LYS A 626 42.35 30.84 -12.84
CA LYS A 626 43.04 32.02 -13.35
C LYS A 626 44.28 32.34 -12.52
N GLU A 627 44.18 32.31 -11.20
CA GLU A 627 45.28 32.60 -10.30
C GLU A 627 46.39 31.55 -10.36
N ILE A 628 46.04 30.26 -10.41
CA ILE A 628 47.02 29.17 -10.61
C ILE A 628 47.77 29.36 -11.95
N ASN A 629 47.07 29.68 -13.03
CA ASN A 629 47.69 29.88 -14.33
C ASN A 629 48.62 31.09 -14.35
N ASN A 630 48.26 32.17 -13.65
CA ASN A 630 49.14 33.34 -13.50
C ASN A 630 50.47 32.94 -12.84
N ILE A 631 50.44 32.17 -11.75
CA ILE A 631 51.64 31.71 -11.03
C ILE A 631 52.50 30.74 -11.86
N LEU A 632 51.87 29.90 -12.68
CA LEU A 632 52.59 28.93 -13.52
C LEU A 632 53.22 29.58 -14.75
N SER A 633 52.78 30.82 -15.09
CA SER A 633 53.32 31.62 -16.21
C SER A 633 54.45 32.53 -15.78
N GLU A 634 54.61 32.81 -14.47
CA GLU A 634 55.74 33.49 -13.85
C GLU A 634 56.87 32.49 -13.54
#